data_3c3d60c0f168767db34ac281b09ceb5c
#
_entry.id   3c3d60c0f168767db34ac281b09ceb5c
#
_cell.length_a   1.000
_cell.length_b   1.000
_cell.length_c   1.000
_cell.angle_alpha   90.00
_cell.angle_beta   90.00
_cell.angle_gamma   90.00
#
_symmetry.space_group_name_H-M   'P 1'
#
loop_
_entity.id
_entity.type
_entity.pdbx_description
1 polymer ?
#
loop_
_entity_poly.entity_id
_entity_poly.type
_entity_poly.pdbx_seq_one_letter_code
_entity_poly.pdbx_strand_id
1 'polypeptide(L)'
;MRGIRASLLLPVLLGVQTTLLIAQTTGSVAGRVTDDAGAGLPGVTVEAKGAALQGTQTAFTQSDGSYRLTLLPPGTYTVTATLQGFGRSQETVVIALGRTATADLRLRATAREEIVVRGEAPVVDTTSAALGTNINAQAIQSLPSGRNYSSIVQISPGITQQVSNTEPYVNTISVYGSSGLENSFVIDGVDTSGVEYGAQGKELNFEFIQEIDVKTGGYQAEFGRSTGGIINVITKSGGNDFHGDVFGYYDNDSLQADNSHPNESLLGTSLGFTREDFGADLGGYIVKDRLWFFGAYDRVHNTVTNVLTAGPNEGEETDSKSTRNLGSGKITWRITPSHSFVASFFQDPRVDTGAINDGAHTLNGAPSTFLGRQDLGGRDWSGRYNGLFGSWVATAQVSLHEERNSVGPATDAGNEIQYVDKRNNDLQSGGFGLIQDKAFKRYFYGVSLTEYLGHHEFKGGFEYERETAAVTKVESGGQLVTIFGNPSNAAQPVYQHFYWSVPGAAVPDNVPISQLNANPKHKSYAAYLQDSWAVLPNLTLNLGVRWDRQQIFDASGTRQIDLKKDYAPRLGAVWDPIGDHRTRVFGSFGRFYEQIPMDLVIRSYSFEQQAVIYNFDPIKTNLDQTAAQIGRDPDAADNGGGKVLGGFTEPSDPNLHGQYLREFLLGAEREIVPNVALGVKYIYRNYGEVIEDFLCINDGTYCIGNPGEGIMKEIFSLDYERTFPAPKPKRIYRGIQLDVTKRFSNNWSLLASYLWSKLEGNYDGEFGPFTQPRGTADPNISAAYDYYEFFTNGQDLSRITNTGPLSNDRRSQVKLSGVYVTPFNLAVGLAAYYRTGTPLTRYGFSNAYSRYEFFLTRRGAEGRTPADYEADLHLGYPLLLGPVTVNFLLDVFNLLNAQRPTLLDERYNLSEFDDASYVCGSKPGSDDEERCNSYYGKPIFRTPPRQLRIGLRLSF
;
A
#
# COMPACT_ATOMS: atom_id res chain seq x y z
N MET A 1 59.27 -25.90 8.38
CA MET A 1 58.03 -26.15 7.61
C MET A 1 56.80 -25.63 8.39
N ARG A 2 56.60 -24.34 8.39
CA ARG A 2 55.39 -23.65 8.93
C ARG A 2 55.28 -22.39 8.09
N GLY A 3 54.37 -22.38 7.12
CA GLY A 3 54.19 -21.18 6.29
C GLY A 3 53.53 -21.36 4.93
N ILE A 4 52.54 -22.25 4.79
CA ILE A 4 51.72 -22.36 3.58
C ILE A 4 50.32 -22.86 3.99
N ARG A 5 49.56 -22.07 4.73
CA ARG A 5 48.12 -22.33 4.95
C ARG A 5 47.25 -21.08 5.09
N ALA A 6 47.81 -19.89 4.96
CA ALA A 6 47.04 -18.64 5.09
C ALA A 6 46.72 -17.94 3.74
N SER A 7 47.27 -18.45 2.61
CA SER A 7 47.13 -17.72 1.32
C SER A 7 46.09 -18.28 0.34
N LEU A 8 45.29 -19.27 0.73
CA LEU A 8 44.27 -19.91 -0.14
C LEU A 8 42.82 -19.56 0.21
N LEU A 9 42.60 -18.83 1.31
CA LEU A 9 41.26 -18.37 1.69
C LEU A 9 40.90 -16.94 1.23
N LEU A 10 41.92 -16.15 0.82
CA LEU A 10 41.67 -14.77 0.38
C LEU A 10 41.14 -14.62 -1.06
N PRO A 11 41.46 -15.49 -2.04
CA PRO A 11 40.91 -15.35 -3.40
C PRO A 11 39.47 -15.90 -3.56
N VAL A 12 38.99 -16.71 -2.60
CA VAL A 12 37.59 -17.21 -2.66
C VAL A 12 36.59 -16.15 -2.16
N LEU A 13 37.02 -15.22 -1.32
CA LEU A 13 36.17 -14.10 -0.83
C LEU A 13 36.08 -12.92 -1.84
N LEU A 14 36.98 -12.86 -2.83
CA LEU A 14 36.95 -11.78 -3.85
C LEU A 14 36.23 -12.15 -5.16
N GLY A 15 35.73 -13.39 -5.28
CA GLY A 15 35.07 -13.89 -6.49
C GLY A 15 33.52 -13.97 -6.41
N VAL A 16 32.92 -13.70 -5.24
CA VAL A 16 31.46 -13.68 -5.08
C VAL A 16 30.98 -12.24 -4.85
N GLN A 17 31.07 -11.41 -5.86
CA GLN A 17 30.34 -10.15 -5.91
C GLN A 17 28.90 -10.42 -6.33
N THR A 18 28.13 -11.14 -5.51
CA THR A 18 26.68 -11.18 -5.58
C THR A 18 26.16 -10.90 -4.19
N THR A 19 25.56 -9.79 -4.05
CA THR A 19 25.13 -9.11 -2.83
C THR A 19 23.60 -9.18 -2.72
N LEU A 20 23.06 -9.37 -1.51
CA LEU A 20 21.68 -9.81 -1.30
C LEU A 20 21.04 -9.28 0.03
N LEU A 21 19.73 -8.99 0.18
CA LEU A 21 19.02 -8.33 1.31
C LEU A 21 17.77 -8.95 1.92
N ILE A 22 17.28 -8.41 3.08
CA ILE A 22 16.20 -9.07 3.86
C ILE A 22 15.41 -8.13 4.78
N ALA A 23 14.04 -8.23 4.78
CA ALA A 23 13.18 -7.72 5.84
C ALA A 23 13.19 -8.65 7.08
N GLN A 24 13.03 -8.10 8.29
CA GLN A 24 12.99 -8.87 9.53
C GLN A 24 11.75 -9.76 9.60
N THR A 25 11.94 -11.03 9.97
CA THR A 25 10.85 -12.01 10.19
C THR A 25 10.88 -12.64 11.58
N THR A 26 11.78 -12.17 12.45
CA THR A 26 12.01 -12.71 13.80
C THR A 26 12.22 -11.57 14.79
N GLY A 27 12.06 -11.87 16.07
CA GLY A 27 12.47 -11.02 17.17
C GLY A 27 13.64 -11.64 17.95
N SER A 28 13.97 -11.07 19.11
CA SER A 28 15.03 -11.54 20.00
C SER A 28 14.66 -11.39 21.47
N VAL A 29 15.39 -12.11 22.34
CA VAL A 29 15.39 -11.88 23.78
C VAL A 29 16.81 -11.51 24.21
N ALA A 30 16.93 -10.47 25.01
CA ALA A 30 18.17 -10.09 25.65
C ALA A 30 17.94 -9.87 27.15
N GLY A 31 18.96 -10.02 27.94
CA GLY A 31 18.86 -9.80 29.38
C GLY A 31 20.15 -10.12 30.11
N ARG A 32 20.08 -10.11 31.42
CA ARG A 32 21.23 -10.42 32.30
C ARG A 32 20.85 -11.48 33.30
N VAL A 33 21.76 -12.42 33.53
CA VAL A 33 21.63 -13.39 34.61
C VAL A 33 22.51 -12.96 35.79
N THR A 34 21.93 -12.82 36.95
CA THR A 34 22.58 -12.34 38.17
C THR A 34 22.43 -13.32 39.34
N ASP A 35 23.32 -13.24 40.32
CA ASP A 35 23.17 -13.88 41.63
C ASP A 35 22.23 -13.04 42.56
N ASP A 36 22.11 -13.47 43.81
CA ASP A 36 21.34 -12.79 44.86
C ASP A 36 21.93 -11.42 45.26
N ALA A 37 23.21 -11.19 45.03
CA ALA A 37 23.89 -9.92 45.26
C ALA A 37 23.80 -8.97 44.07
N GLY A 38 23.24 -9.41 42.92
CA GLY A 38 23.14 -8.63 41.70
C GLY A 38 24.41 -8.69 40.82
N ALA A 39 25.38 -9.53 41.15
CA ALA A 39 26.57 -9.74 40.32
C ALA A 39 26.20 -10.59 39.09
N GLY A 40 26.73 -10.23 37.91
CA GLY A 40 26.50 -10.99 36.69
C GLY A 40 27.15 -12.35 36.72
N LEU A 41 26.44 -13.39 36.33
CA LEU A 41 26.92 -14.77 36.31
C LEU A 41 27.33 -15.17 34.88
N PRO A 42 28.65 -15.39 34.62
CA PRO A 42 29.11 -15.85 33.32
C PRO A 42 28.88 -17.36 33.13
N GLY A 43 28.75 -17.79 31.88
CA GLY A 43 28.67 -19.21 31.51
C GLY A 43 27.35 -19.88 31.85
N VAL A 44 26.33 -19.15 32.24
CA VAL A 44 24.97 -19.66 32.45
C VAL A 44 24.37 -20.09 31.12
N THR A 45 23.77 -21.28 31.08
CA THR A 45 23.01 -21.73 29.93
C THR A 45 21.62 -21.12 29.99
N VAL A 46 21.26 -20.33 28.93
CA VAL A 46 19.91 -19.72 28.76
C VAL A 46 19.22 -20.35 27.56
N GLU A 47 18.04 -20.91 27.82
CA GLU A 47 17.26 -21.60 26.77
C GLU A 47 15.91 -20.93 26.61
N ALA A 48 15.46 -20.72 25.35
CA ALA A 48 14.09 -20.35 25.01
C ALA A 48 13.34 -21.51 24.38
N LYS A 49 12.12 -21.75 24.87
CA LYS A 49 11.16 -22.71 24.32
C LYS A 49 9.80 -22.05 24.14
N GLY A 50 9.11 -22.33 23.02
CA GLY A 50 7.76 -21.82 22.74
C GLY A 50 7.13 -22.56 21.57
N ALA A 51 5.80 -22.50 21.47
CA ALA A 51 5.07 -23.19 20.38
C ALA A 51 5.47 -22.69 18.99
N ALA A 52 5.80 -21.40 18.86
CA ALA A 52 6.24 -20.81 17.60
C ALA A 52 7.69 -21.16 17.24
N LEU A 53 8.50 -21.62 18.20
CA LEU A 53 9.88 -22.03 17.97
C LEU A 53 9.95 -23.54 17.72
N GLN A 54 10.39 -23.90 16.58
CA GLN A 54 10.63 -25.28 16.20
C GLN A 54 11.89 -25.81 16.91
N GLY A 55 11.72 -26.27 18.17
CA GLY A 55 12.80 -26.79 19.03
C GLY A 55 13.18 -25.83 20.19
N THR A 56 14.49 -25.77 20.52
CA THR A 56 15.02 -24.91 21.59
C THR A 56 16.13 -24.03 21.03
N GLN A 57 16.15 -22.75 21.39
CA GLN A 57 17.27 -21.85 21.14
C GLN A 57 18.07 -21.67 22.43
N THR A 58 19.40 -21.73 22.35
CA THR A 58 20.30 -21.70 23.51
C THR A 58 21.36 -20.62 23.34
N ALA A 59 21.65 -19.88 24.40
CA ALA A 59 22.78 -18.96 24.50
C ALA A 59 23.51 -19.16 25.84
N PHE A 60 24.76 -18.64 25.90
CA PHE A 60 25.53 -18.61 27.13
C PHE A 60 25.75 -17.16 27.57
N THR A 61 25.73 -16.92 28.87
CA THR A 61 25.99 -15.57 29.39
C THR A 61 27.45 -15.19 29.24
N GLN A 62 27.71 -13.93 28.91
CA GLN A 62 29.02 -13.29 28.83
C GLN A 62 29.62 -13.04 30.21
N SER A 63 30.83 -12.45 30.26
CA SER A 63 31.57 -12.17 31.50
C SER A 63 30.84 -11.26 32.49
N ASP A 64 29.94 -10.40 31.99
CA ASP A 64 29.08 -9.49 32.77
C ASP A 64 27.71 -10.08 33.12
N GLY A 65 27.47 -11.35 32.72
CA GLY A 65 26.18 -12.01 32.87
C GLY A 65 25.15 -11.72 31.78
N SER A 66 25.45 -10.87 30.79
CA SER A 66 24.52 -10.57 29.67
C SER A 66 24.39 -11.77 28.71
N TYR A 67 23.22 -11.90 28.10
CA TYR A 67 22.94 -12.91 27.09
C TYR A 67 22.00 -12.37 26.00
N ARG A 68 21.98 -13.02 24.84
CA ARG A 68 21.04 -12.71 23.75
C ARG A 68 20.64 -14.01 23.03
N LEU A 69 19.34 -14.17 22.80
CA LEU A 69 18.74 -15.20 21.97
C LEU A 69 18.12 -14.51 20.74
N THR A 70 18.61 -14.85 19.56
CA THR A 70 18.22 -14.21 18.28
C THR A 70 17.46 -15.19 17.39
N LEU A 71 16.88 -14.68 16.30
CA LEU A 71 16.15 -15.47 15.29
C LEU A 71 14.94 -16.24 15.88
N LEU A 72 14.23 -15.61 16.83
CA LEU A 72 13.05 -16.18 17.45
C LEU A 72 11.79 -15.74 16.70
N PRO A 73 10.99 -16.68 16.15
CA PRO A 73 9.67 -16.34 15.57
C PRO A 73 8.77 -15.62 16.59
N PRO A 74 7.84 -14.76 16.15
CA PRO A 74 6.88 -14.12 17.06
C PRO A 74 6.04 -15.14 17.83
N GLY A 75 5.89 -14.95 19.14
CA GLY A 75 5.11 -15.86 20.00
C GLY A 75 5.48 -15.76 21.48
N THR A 76 4.88 -16.62 22.28
CA THR A 76 5.15 -16.73 23.73
C THR A 76 6.20 -17.79 24.00
N TYR A 77 7.18 -17.45 24.82
CA TYR A 77 8.34 -18.29 25.15
C TYR A 77 8.56 -18.40 26.64
N THR A 78 9.01 -19.57 27.09
CA THR A 78 9.61 -19.75 28.39
C THR A 78 11.14 -19.67 28.22
N VAL A 79 11.75 -18.66 28.84
CA VAL A 79 13.19 -18.47 28.89
C VAL A 79 13.68 -19.04 30.23
N THR A 80 14.66 -19.96 30.19
CA THR A 80 15.15 -20.69 31.33
C THR A 80 16.65 -20.51 31.48
N ALA A 81 17.14 -20.10 32.65
CA ALA A 81 18.53 -20.06 33.00
C ALA A 81 18.94 -21.24 33.92
N THR A 82 20.05 -21.89 33.58
CA THR A 82 20.60 -23.02 34.37
C THR A 82 22.11 -22.86 34.49
N LEU A 83 22.61 -23.07 35.73
CA LEU A 83 24.05 -23.12 36.05
C LEU A 83 24.28 -24.18 37.12
N GLN A 84 25.34 -24.96 36.96
CA GLN A 84 25.67 -25.99 37.93
C GLN A 84 25.94 -25.38 39.32
N GLY A 85 25.26 -25.86 40.34
CA GLY A 85 25.34 -25.36 41.73
C GLY A 85 24.38 -24.24 42.09
N PHE A 86 23.51 -23.85 41.13
CA PHE A 86 22.44 -22.87 41.31
C PHE A 86 21.07 -23.48 41.03
N GLY A 87 20.04 -22.91 41.65
CA GLY A 87 18.64 -23.21 41.29
C GLY A 87 18.31 -22.74 39.86
N ARG A 88 17.27 -23.29 39.29
CA ARG A 88 16.75 -22.94 37.96
C ARG A 88 15.84 -21.71 38.03
N SER A 89 15.99 -20.76 37.10
CA SER A 89 15.10 -19.58 36.97
C SER A 89 14.43 -19.60 35.64
N GLN A 90 13.12 -19.25 35.61
CA GLN A 90 12.32 -19.22 34.39
C GLN A 90 11.48 -17.94 34.34
N GLU A 91 11.35 -17.38 33.12
CA GLU A 91 10.51 -16.23 32.82
C GLU A 91 9.73 -16.49 31.54
N THR A 92 8.45 -16.06 31.52
CA THR A 92 7.64 -16.11 30.31
C THR A 92 7.69 -14.77 29.62
N VAL A 93 8.11 -14.74 28.35
CA VAL A 93 8.23 -13.54 27.53
C VAL A 93 7.41 -13.67 26.26
N VAL A 94 6.84 -12.56 25.80
CA VAL A 94 6.19 -12.46 24.49
C VAL A 94 7.17 -11.77 23.53
N ILE A 95 7.53 -12.47 22.47
CA ILE A 95 8.41 -11.96 21.42
C ILE A 95 7.57 -11.47 20.27
N ALA A 96 7.72 -10.20 19.93
CA ALA A 96 7.07 -9.58 18.78
C ALA A 96 8.09 -9.38 17.65
N LEU A 97 7.59 -9.30 16.43
CA LEU A 97 8.37 -9.12 15.22
C LEU A 97 9.23 -7.85 15.27
N GLY A 98 10.52 -7.99 14.94
CA GLY A 98 11.45 -6.87 14.90
C GLY A 98 11.74 -6.21 16.24
N ARG A 99 11.38 -6.85 17.37
CA ARG A 99 11.59 -6.32 18.74
C ARG A 99 12.50 -7.22 19.55
N THR A 100 13.19 -6.62 20.52
CA THR A 100 13.93 -7.33 21.54
C THR A 100 13.14 -7.29 22.85
N ALA A 101 12.72 -8.45 23.34
CA ALA A 101 12.14 -8.59 24.67
C ALA A 101 13.26 -8.64 25.71
N THR A 102 13.08 -7.99 26.85
CA THR A 102 14.04 -8.04 27.97
C THR A 102 13.62 -9.11 28.97
N ALA A 103 14.55 -10.03 29.35
CA ALA A 103 14.33 -11.03 30.38
C ALA A 103 15.55 -11.09 31.30
N ASP A 104 15.44 -10.50 32.48
CA ASP A 104 16.49 -10.53 33.53
C ASP A 104 16.23 -11.63 34.52
N LEU A 105 17.13 -12.62 34.57
CA LEU A 105 16.98 -13.84 35.35
C LEU A 105 17.91 -13.82 36.58
N ARG A 106 17.41 -14.29 37.71
CA ARG A 106 18.15 -14.33 38.94
C ARG A 106 18.30 -15.79 39.42
N LEU A 107 19.56 -16.22 39.60
CA LEU A 107 19.88 -17.55 40.10
C LEU A 107 20.28 -17.50 41.58
N ARG A 108 19.75 -18.42 42.37
CA ARG A 108 20.13 -18.60 43.77
C ARG A 108 21.07 -19.78 43.95
N ALA A 109 22.09 -19.63 44.75
CA ALA A 109 23.07 -20.71 45.08
C ALA A 109 22.40 -21.77 45.98
N THR A 110 21.48 -22.58 45.46
CA THR A 110 20.83 -23.71 46.16
C THR A 110 20.43 -24.79 45.17
N ALA A 111 20.81 -26.03 45.41
CA ALA A 111 20.67 -27.15 44.48
C ALA A 111 19.24 -27.74 44.33
N ARG A 112 18.17 -27.16 44.88
CA ARG A 112 16.86 -27.85 44.99
C ARG A 112 15.57 -27.05 44.76
N GLU A 113 15.58 -25.76 44.56
CA GLU A 113 14.34 -25.01 44.33
C GLU A 113 14.23 -24.48 42.89
N GLU A 114 13.20 -24.89 42.22
CA GLU A 114 12.78 -24.26 40.95
C GLU A 114 12.00 -22.99 41.30
N ILE A 115 12.55 -21.82 41.01
CA ILE A 115 11.89 -20.54 41.18
C ILE A 115 11.30 -20.18 39.83
N VAL A 116 9.98 -20.32 39.67
CA VAL A 116 9.24 -19.81 38.54
C VAL A 116 8.93 -18.33 38.79
N VAL A 117 9.71 -17.45 38.24
CA VAL A 117 9.37 -16.03 38.19
C VAL A 117 8.37 -15.87 37.05
N ARG A 118 7.10 -15.56 37.33
CA ARG A 118 6.14 -15.10 36.33
C ARG A 118 6.38 -13.62 36.07
N GLY A 119 7.42 -13.31 35.35
CA GLY A 119 7.64 -11.99 34.81
C GLY A 119 6.88 -11.88 33.48
N GLU A 120 6.05 -10.88 33.32
CA GLU A 120 5.56 -10.48 32.00
C GLU A 120 6.52 -9.41 31.47
N ALA A 121 7.10 -9.63 30.30
CA ALA A 121 7.99 -8.66 29.66
C ALA A 121 7.31 -7.29 29.56
N PRO A 122 8.02 -6.16 29.80
CA PRO A 122 7.46 -4.82 29.72
C PRO A 122 6.77 -4.56 28.39
N VAL A 123 5.70 -3.76 28.40
CA VAL A 123 4.97 -3.36 27.18
C VAL A 123 5.80 -2.41 26.32
N VAL A 124 6.69 -1.65 26.96
CA VAL A 124 7.50 -0.60 26.33
C VAL A 124 8.81 -1.18 25.82
N ASP A 125 9.10 -0.95 24.53
CA ASP A 125 10.40 -1.32 23.92
C ASP A 125 11.42 -0.20 24.14
N THR A 126 12.40 -0.41 25.03
CA THR A 126 13.44 0.56 25.37
C THR A 126 14.68 0.50 24.46
N THR A 127 14.64 -0.23 23.35
CA THR A 127 15.78 -0.40 22.42
C THR A 127 15.61 0.28 21.09
N SER A 128 14.37 0.53 20.65
CA SER A 128 14.05 1.09 19.34
C SER A 128 13.37 2.44 19.44
N ALA A 129 13.79 3.41 18.59
CA ALA A 129 13.13 4.70 18.40
C ALA A 129 12.00 4.65 17.36
N ALA A 130 11.74 3.51 16.74
CA ALA A 130 10.69 3.35 15.74
C ALA A 130 9.29 3.44 16.36
N LEU A 131 8.36 4.03 15.59
CA LEU A 131 6.92 4.01 15.86
C LEU A 131 6.28 2.83 15.11
N GLY A 132 5.36 2.15 15.77
CA GLY A 132 4.63 1.07 15.12
C GLY A 132 3.71 0.33 16.08
N THR A 133 2.94 -0.59 15.51
CA THR A 133 1.99 -1.46 16.22
C THR A 133 2.19 -2.89 15.78
N ASN A 134 2.37 -3.81 16.72
CA ASN A 134 2.34 -5.25 16.44
C ASN A 134 0.93 -5.78 16.70
N ILE A 135 0.36 -6.45 15.71
CA ILE A 135 -0.98 -7.06 15.77
C ILE A 135 -0.78 -8.58 15.70
N ASN A 136 -0.95 -9.27 16.80
CA ASN A 136 -0.74 -10.71 16.89
C ASN A 136 -1.98 -11.52 16.44
N ALA A 137 -1.81 -12.83 16.27
CA ALA A 137 -2.87 -13.74 15.82
C ALA A 137 -4.13 -13.68 16.71
N GLN A 138 -4.00 -13.50 18.04
CA GLN A 138 -5.14 -13.39 18.92
C GLN A 138 -5.97 -12.13 18.62
N ALA A 139 -5.34 -10.98 18.44
CA ALA A 139 -6.02 -9.74 18.05
C ALA A 139 -6.67 -9.86 16.67
N ILE A 140 -5.96 -10.48 15.70
CA ILE A 140 -6.45 -10.72 14.35
C ILE A 140 -7.75 -11.56 14.38
N GLN A 141 -7.80 -12.61 15.20
CA GLN A 141 -8.93 -13.54 15.27
C GLN A 141 -10.11 -13.04 16.11
N SER A 142 -9.88 -12.06 16.99
CA SER A 142 -10.88 -11.60 17.97
C SER A 142 -11.41 -10.20 17.72
N LEU A 143 -10.86 -9.46 16.75
CA LEU A 143 -11.35 -8.15 16.34
C LEU A 143 -12.17 -8.23 15.06
N PRO A 144 -13.23 -7.42 14.92
CA PRO A 144 -13.98 -7.34 13.68
C PRO A 144 -13.08 -6.82 12.56
N SER A 145 -13.15 -7.44 11.38
CA SER A 145 -12.30 -7.08 10.24
C SER A 145 -12.92 -7.46 8.91
N GLY A 146 -12.50 -6.79 7.83
CA GLY A 146 -12.92 -7.09 6.45
C GLY A 146 -12.35 -8.39 5.87
N ARG A 147 -11.64 -9.22 6.68
CA ARG A 147 -10.96 -10.47 6.27
C ARG A 147 -9.89 -10.26 5.22
N ASN A 148 -9.20 -9.11 5.32
CA ASN A 148 -7.95 -8.83 4.65
C ASN A 148 -7.02 -8.08 5.62
N TYR A 149 -5.71 -8.16 5.40
CA TYR A 149 -4.78 -7.57 6.36
C TYR A 149 -4.79 -6.03 6.36
N SER A 150 -5.18 -5.38 5.27
CA SER A 150 -5.31 -3.92 5.22
C SER A 150 -6.45 -3.40 6.09
N SER A 151 -7.52 -4.16 6.29
CA SER A 151 -8.61 -3.76 7.20
C SER A 151 -8.18 -3.79 8.67
N ILE A 152 -7.44 -4.82 9.09
CA ILE A 152 -6.97 -4.91 10.48
C ILE A 152 -5.87 -3.89 10.80
N VAL A 153 -5.02 -3.56 9.84
CA VAL A 153 -3.98 -2.55 9.99
C VAL A 153 -4.56 -1.16 10.34
N GLN A 154 -5.79 -0.89 9.92
CA GLN A 154 -6.50 0.37 10.22
C GLN A 154 -6.77 0.61 11.71
N ILE A 155 -6.71 -0.42 12.58
CA ILE A 155 -6.79 -0.19 14.03
C ILE A 155 -5.57 0.55 14.58
N SER A 156 -4.44 0.50 13.86
CA SER A 156 -3.19 1.11 14.28
C SER A 156 -3.30 2.65 14.31
N PRO A 157 -2.71 3.32 15.31
CA PRO A 157 -2.65 4.76 15.37
C PRO A 157 -1.95 5.37 14.15
N GLY A 158 -2.42 6.53 13.67
CA GLY A 158 -1.83 7.25 12.53
C GLY A 158 -2.13 6.68 11.15
N ILE A 159 -2.87 5.58 11.07
CA ILE A 159 -3.31 4.97 9.80
C ILE A 159 -4.77 5.36 9.53
N THR A 160 -5.08 5.68 8.28
CA THR A 160 -6.46 5.90 7.82
C THR A 160 -6.67 5.25 6.48
N GLN A 161 -7.88 4.86 6.18
CA GLN A 161 -8.24 4.48 4.82
C GLN A 161 -8.32 5.75 3.97
N GLN A 162 -7.65 5.73 2.84
CA GLN A 162 -7.82 6.74 1.81
C GLN A 162 -9.00 6.31 0.94
N VAL A 163 -9.97 7.20 0.74
CA VAL A 163 -11.07 6.94 -0.19
C VAL A 163 -10.53 7.15 -1.60
N SER A 164 -10.48 6.10 -2.37
CA SER A 164 -10.08 6.12 -3.79
C SER A 164 -11.21 5.53 -4.64
N ASN A 165 -11.38 6.09 -5.81
CA ASN A 165 -12.39 5.66 -6.79
C ASN A 165 -11.84 4.70 -7.83
N THR A 166 -10.54 4.46 -7.83
CA THR A 166 -9.87 3.65 -8.84
C THR A 166 -9.83 2.19 -8.43
N GLU A 167 -10.64 1.37 -9.09
CA GLU A 167 -10.41 -0.06 -9.11
C GLU A 167 -9.09 -0.36 -9.87
N PRO A 168 -8.26 -1.29 -9.38
CA PRO A 168 -8.46 -2.25 -8.30
C PRO A 168 -7.90 -1.82 -6.92
N TYR A 169 -7.63 -0.54 -6.70
CA TYR A 169 -6.86 -0.01 -5.54
C TYR A 169 -7.75 0.45 -4.37
N VAL A 170 -8.85 -0.22 -4.15
CA VAL A 170 -9.93 0.18 -3.21
C VAL A 170 -9.49 0.27 -1.75
N ASN A 171 -8.40 -0.40 -1.34
CA ASN A 171 -7.98 -0.51 0.06
C ASN A 171 -6.66 0.22 0.36
N THR A 172 -6.43 1.37 -0.25
CA THR A 172 -5.22 2.15 0.04
C THR A 172 -5.28 2.74 1.45
N ILE A 173 -4.19 2.61 2.18
CA ILE A 173 -4.03 3.15 3.52
C ILE A 173 -3.08 4.35 3.52
N SER A 174 -3.44 5.41 4.24
CA SER A 174 -2.61 6.58 4.49
C SER A 174 -1.95 6.48 5.86
N VAL A 175 -0.64 6.70 5.93
CA VAL A 175 0.15 6.69 7.18
C VAL A 175 0.65 8.10 7.45
N TYR A 176 0.12 8.76 8.50
CA TYR A 176 0.42 10.14 8.85
C TYR A 176 0.37 11.09 7.64
N GLY A 177 -0.72 11.00 6.88
CA GLY A 177 -0.98 11.88 5.73
C GLY A 177 -0.22 11.51 4.46
N SER A 178 0.41 10.33 4.37
CA SER A 178 0.92 9.81 3.10
C SER A 178 -0.23 9.50 2.12
N SER A 179 0.05 9.40 0.83
CA SER A 179 -0.85 8.69 -0.08
C SER A 179 -0.76 7.18 0.13
N GLY A 180 -1.75 6.44 -0.35
CA GLY A 180 -1.79 4.99 -0.20
C GLY A 180 -0.72 4.25 -0.98
N LEU A 181 -0.17 4.86 -2.03
CA LEU A 181 0.86 4.29 -2.89
C LEU A 181 2.29 4.43 -2.33
N GLU A 182 2.48 5.30 -1.35
CA GLU A 182 3.77 5.59 -0.72
C GLU A 182 4.16 4.57 0.38
N ASN A 183 3.35 3.51 0.59
CA ASN A 183 3.61 2.48 1.59
C ASN A 183 4.37 1.29 1.00
N SER A 184 5.04 0.53 1.86
CA SER A 184 5.64 -0.76 1.51
C SER A 184 4.90 -1.90 2.19
N PHE A 185 4.55 -2.94 1.42
CA PHE A 185 3.86 -4.13 1.88
C PHE A 185 4.78 -5.33 1.76
N VAL A 186 5.06 -5.99 2.87
CA VAL A 186 6.01 -7.10 2.93
C VAL A 186 5.34 -8.33 3.55
N ILE A 187 5.43 -9.49 2.89
CA ILE A 187 4.91 -10.77 3.41
C ILE A 187 6.06 -11.77 3.50
N ASP A 188 6.34 -12.29 4.70
CA ASP A 188 7.49 -13.18 4.98
C ASP A 188 8.81 -12.67 4.38
N GLY A 189 8.96 -11.35 4.32
CA GLY A 189 10.14 -10.67 3.78
C GLY A 189 10.15 -10.49 2.26
N VAL A 190 9.14 -10.91 1.53
CA VAL A 190 8.92 -10.56 0.13
C VAL A 190 8.26 -9.19 0.04
N ASP A 191 8.83 -8.26 -0.71
CA ASP A 191 8.15 -7.03 -1.07
C ASP A 191 7.00 -7.35 -2.04
N THR A 192 5.77 -7.20 -1.56
CA THR A 192 4.53 -7.46 -2.28
C THR A 192 3.77 -6.17 -2.61
N SER A 193 4.42 -5.01 -2.52
CA SER A 193 3.87 -3.77 -3.06
C SER A 193 3.64 -3.92 -4.55
N GLY A 194 2.51 -3.44 -5.06
CA GLY A 194 2.18 -3.53 -6.48
C GLY A 194 3.25 -2.88 -7.36
N VAL A 195 3.70 -3.59 -8.38
CA VAL A 195 4.79 -3.15 -9.25
C VAL A 195 4.36 -1.98 -10.13
N GLU A 196 3.09 -1.98 -10.56
CA GLU A 196 2.54 -0.92 -11.42
C GLU A 196 2.47 0.42 -10.66
N TYR A 197 1.85 0.45 -9.48
CA TYR A 197 1.49 1.69 -8.79
C TYR A 197 2.04 1.85 -7.38
N GLY A 198 2.67 0.84 -6.77
CA GLY A 198 3.10 0.89 -5.36
C GLY A 198 2.01 0.57 -4.33
N ALA A 199 0.76 0.35 -4.75
CA ALA A 199 -0.34 -0.05 -3.86
C ALA A 199 -0.12 -1.44 -3.23
N GLN A 200 -1.07 -1.89 -2.39
CA GLN A 200 -1.08 -3.28 -1.94
C GLN A 200 -1.22 -4.24 -3.12
N GLY A 201 -0.16 -4.95 -3.47
CA GLY A 201 -0.13 -5.85 -4.64
C GLY A 201 -0.50 -7.30 -4.35
N LYS A 202 -0.72 -7.66 -3.07
CA LYS A 202 -1.05 -9.04 -2.67
C LYS A 202 -2.09 -9.08 -1.56
N GLU A 203 -3.04 -10.01 -1.66
CA GLU A 203 -4.00 -10.29 -0.61
C GLU A 203 -3.65 -11.56 0.17
N LEU A 204 -3.94 -11.55 1.47
CA LEU A 204 -3.85 -12.72 2.35
C LEU A 204 -5.10 -12.83 3.21
N ASN A 205 -5.54 -14.04 3.46
CA ASN A 205 -6.57 -14.33 4.45
C ASN A 205 -6.01 -14.23 5.88
N PHE A 206 -6.85 -13.86 6.84
CA PHE A 206 -6.49 -13.77 8.24
C PHE A 206 -6.00 -15.04 8.87
N GLU A 207 -6.60 -16.17 8.51
CA GLU A 207 -6.24 -17.45 9.08
C GLU A 207 -4.81 -17.84 8.76
N PHE A 208 -4.19 -17.23 7.74
CA PHE A 208 -2.78 -17.47 7.37
C PHE A 208 -1.79 -16.61 8.14
N ILE A 209 -2.26 -15.58 8.85
CA ILE A 209 -1.40 -14.58 9.48
C ILE A 209 -1.07 -14.96 10.92
N GLN A 210 0.22 -14.91 11.25
CA GLN A 210 0.74 -15.07 12.61
C GLN A 210 0.84 -13.73 13.32
N GLU A 211 1.38 -12.70 12.63
CA GLU A 211 1.59 -11.37 13.18
C GLU A 211 1.73 -10.33 12.06
N ILE A 212 1.27 -9.11 12.32
CA ILE A 212 1.50 -7.95 11.47
C ILE A 212 2.27 -6.92 12.28
N ASP A 213 3.45 -6.51 11.79
CA ASP A 213 4.23 -5.40 12.32
C ASP A 213 4.05 -4.18 11.41
N VAL A 214 3.38 -3.18 11.92
CA VAL A 214 3.11 -1.92 11.22
C VAL A 214 4.09 -0.87 11.71
N LYS A 215 5.03 -0.45 10.86
CA LYS A 215 5.96 0.64 11.14
C LYS A 215 5.43 1.93 10.55
N THR A 216 5.18 2.90 11.40
CA THR A 216 4.61 4.19 10.98
C THR A 216 5.62 5.33 10.95
N GLY A 217 6.86 5.11 11.40
CA GLY A 217 7.94 6.09 11.34
C GLY A 217 9.17 5.70 12.15
N GLY A 218 10.27 6.43 11.99
CA GLY A 218 11.52 6.22 12.74
C GLY A 218 12.22 4.89 12.47
N TYR A 219 11.88 4.18 11.39
CA TYR A 219 12.43 2.86 11.11
C TYR A 219 13.88 2.92 10.62
N GLN A 220 14.62 1.86 10.89
CA GLN A 220 16.05 1.73 10.69
C GLN A 220 16.46 1.72 9.21
N ALA A 221 17.78 1.83 8.94
CA ALA A 221 18.32 1.97 7.59
C ALA A 221 18.13 0.73 6.71
N GLU A 222 17.87 -0.42 7.28
CA GLU A 222 17.50 -1.63 6.56
C GLU A 222 16.17 -1.51 5.82
N PHE A 223 15.30 -0.57 6.20
CA PHE A 223 14.02 -0.33 5.54
C PHE A 223 14.12 0.87 4.60
N GLY A 224 13.76 0.68 3.35
CA GLY A 224 13.77 1.71 2.29
C GLY A 224 12.54 1.68 1.41
N ARG A 225 12.59 2.44 0.31
CA ARG A 225 11.60 2.47 -0.79
C ARG A 225 10.20 2.93 -0.42
N SER A 226 10.01 3.52 0.75
CA SER A 226 8.71 4.01 1.21
C SER A 226 8.87 5.35 1.91
N THR A 227 8.00 6.29 1.61
CA THR A 227 7.83 7.55 2.32
C THR A 227 6.59 7.56 3.22
N GLY A 228 5.76 6.51 3.13
CA GLY A 228 4.61 6.25 3.99
C GLY A 228 4.95 5.44 5.23
N GLY A 229 4.40 4.23 5.30
CA GLY A 229 4.66 3.23 6.34
C GLY A 229 5.08 1.88 5.76
N ILE A 230 5.46 0.97 6.63
CA ILE A 230 5.81 -0.41 6.26
C ILE A 230 4.86 -1.37 6.97
N ILE A 231 4.17 -2.17 6.20
CA ILE A 231 3.26 -3.22 6.67
C ILE A 231 3.95 -4.55 6.46
N ASN A 232 4.49 -5.15 7.54
CA ASN A 232 5.24 -6.39 7.47
C ASN A 232 4.42 -7.53 8.09
N VAL A 233 4.00 -8.48 7.25
CA VAL A 233 3.13 -9.61 7.60
C VAL A 233 3.97 -10.88 7.70
N ILE A 234 3.83 -11.62 8.78
CA ILE A 234 4.40 -12.95 8.96
C ILE A 234 3.28 -13.98 8.95
N THR A 235 3.41 -14.99 8.09
CA THR A 235 2.44 -16.07 8.01
C THR A 235 2.75 -17.17 9.03
N LYS A 236 1.72 -17.96 9.39
CA LYS A 236 1.84 -19.15 10.25
C LYS A 236 2.92 -20.10 9.73
N SER A 237 3.45 -20.91 10.61
CA SER A 237 4.44 -21.95 10.33
C SER A 237 4.01 -23.28 10.95
N GLY A 238 4.50 -24.39 10.43
CA GLY A 238 4.32 -25.68 11.06
C GLY A 238 5.07 -25.82 12.39
N GLY A 239 4.71 -26.80 13.18
CA GLY A 239 5.29 -27.13 14.47
C GLY A 239 5.51 -28.62 14.67
N ASN A 240 5.87 -29.05 15.88
CA ASN A 240 6.04 -30.46 16.23
C ASN A 240 4.73 -31.19 16.54
N ASP A 241 3.63 -30.47 16.54
CA ASP A 241 2.27 -30.99 16.66
C ASP A 241 1.47 -30.58 15.41
N PHE A 242 0.58 -31.45 14.95
CA PHE A 242 -0.33 -31.13 13.86
C PHE A 242 -1.45 -30.22 14.37
N HIS A 243 -1.72 -29.17 13.63
CA HIS A 243 -2.79 -28.22 13.91
C HIS A 243 -3.36 -27.70 12.61
N GLY A 244 -4.61 -27.30 12.62
CA GLY A 244 -5.26 -26.76 11.45
C GLY A 244 -6.64 -26.22 11.74
N ASP A 245 -7.11 -25.41 10.81
CA ASP A 245 -8.43 -24.82 10.82
C ASP A 245 -9.19 -25.17 9.53
N VAL A 246 -10.51 -25.37 9.63
CA VAL A 246 -11.45 -25.36 8.50
C VAL A 246 -12.48 -24.29 8.80
N PHE A 247 -12.72 -23.36 7.88
CA PHE A 247 -13.56 -22.21 8.15
C PHE A 247 -14.46 -21.86 6.97
N GLY A 248 -15.57 -21.21 7.28
CA GLY A 248 -16.46 -20.61 6.30
C GLY A 248 -17.16 -19.40 6.84
N TYR A 249 -17.35 -18.39 5.99
CA TYR A 249 -18.07 -17.17 6.30
C TYR A 249 -19.05 -16.84 5.19
N TYR A 250 -20.15 -16.22 5.59
CA TYR A 250 -21.23 -15.88 4.67
C TYR A 250 -21.82 -14.52 5.04
N ASP A 251 -22.01 -13.67 4.06
CA ASP A 251 -22.77 -12.43 4.15
C ASP A 251 -23.46 -12.12 2.82
N ASN A 252 -24.59 -11.43 2.89
CA ASN A 252 -25.37 -11.00 1.75
C ASN A 252 -26.19 -9.75 2.05
N ASP A 253 -26.86 -9.22 1.04
CA ASP A 253 -27.73 -8.04 1.16
C ASP A 253 -28.87 -8.21 2.18
N SER A 254 -29.43 -9.41 2.36
CA SER A 254 -30.49 -9.63 3.38
C SER A 254 -29.97 -9.55 4.82
N LEU A 255 -28.67 -9.65 5.03
CA LEU A 255 -27.97 -9.44 6.31
C LEU A 255 -27.45 -7.99 6.45
N GLN A 256 -27.80 -7.11 5.53
CA GLN A 256 -27.44 -5.70 5.53
C GLN A 256 -28.69 -4.84 5.84
N ALA A 257 -28.50 -3.77 6.61
CA ALA A 257 -29.57 -2.79 6.81
C ALA A 257 -29.81 -1.99 5.52
N ASP A 258 -30.98 -1.40 5.40
CA ASP A 258 -31.35 -0.61 4.23
C ASP A 258 -30.37 0.55 4.00
N ASN A 259 -30.03 0.78 2.74
CA ASN A 259 -29.35 2.00 2.33
C ASN A 259 -30.35 3.17 2.46
N SER A 260 -30.11 4.06 3.41
CA SER A 260 -30.99 5.21 3.68
C SER A 260 -30.88 6.30 2.58
N HIS A 261 -29.95 6.19 1.64
CA HIS A 261 -29.65 7.19 0.60
C HIS A 261 -29.40 6.55 -0.77
N PRO A 262 -30.29 5.69 -1.27
CA PRO A 262 -30.03 4.90 -2.48
C PRO A 262 -29.85 5.74 -3.75
N ASN A 263 -30.43 6.96 -3.81
CA ASN A 263 -30.47 7.80 -5.01
C ASN A 263 -29.47 8.97 -4.98
N GLU A 264 -28.57 9.04 -3.99
CA GLU A 264 -27.62 10.15 -3.88
C GLU A 264 -26.24 9.83 -4.45
N SER A 265 -26.00 8.59 -4.87
CA SER A 265 -24.69 8.17 -5.40
C SER A 265 -24.62 8.37 -6.91
N LEU A 266 -23.54 9.02 -7.36
CA LEU A 266 -23.21 9.17 -8.80
C LEU A 266 -22.76 7.85 -9.45
N LEU A 267 -22.42 6.83 -8.67
CA LEU A 267 -21.83 5.57 -9.13
C LEU A 267 -22.84 4.46 -9.38
N GLY A 268 -24.13 4.79 -9.36
CA GLY A 268 -25.19 3.80 -9.53
C GLY A 268 -25.55 3.06 -8.23
N THR A 269 -26.61 2.26 -8.29
CA THR A 269 -27.11 1.50 -7.14
C THR A 269 -26.83 0.03 -7.37
N SER A 270 -26.09 -0.60 -6.45
CA SER A 270 -26.08 -2.05 -6.34
C SER A 270 -27.39 -2.52 -5.73
N LEU A 271 -28.11 -3.44 -6.38
CA LEU A 271 -29.38 -3.99 -5.89
C LEU A 271 -29.19 -5.06 -4.84
N GLY A 272 -28.04 -5.73 -4.86
CA GLY A 272 -27.76 -6.80 -3.93
C GLY A 272 -26.35 -7.36 -4.09
N PHE A 273 -25.93 -8.12 -3.09
CA PHE A 273 -24.67 -8.84 -3.15
C PHE A 273 -24.74 -10.16 -2.38
N THR A 274 -23.87 -11.09 -2.72
CA THR A 274 -23.63 -12.32 -1.96
C THR A 274 -22.14 -12.55 -1.88
N ARG A 275 -21.62 -12.82 -0.67
CA ARG A 275 -20.23 -13.17 -0.44
C ARG A 275 -20.10 -14.49 0.29
N GLU A 276 -19.36 -15.39 -0.28
CA GLU A 276 -18.99 -16.68 0.25
C GLU A 276 -17.48 -16.76 0.40
N ASP A 277 -17.01 -17.20 1.56
CA ASP A 277 -15.60 -17.25 1.90
C ASP A 277 -15.36 -18.53 2.70
N PHE A 278 -14.59 -19.46 2.16
CA PHE A 278 -14.29 -20.74 2.81
C PHE A 278 -12.88 -21.21 2.50
N GLY A 279 -12.28 -21.82 3.51
CA GLY A 279 -10.91 -22.28 3.40
C GLY A 279 -10.51 -23.27 4.49
N ALA A 280 -9.26 -23.66 4.41
CA ALA A 280 -8.63 -24.53 5.40
C ALA A 280 -7.12 -24.26 5.48
N ASP A 281 -6.54 -24.52 6.65
CA ASP A 281 -5.10 -24.57 6.83
C ASP A 281 -4.66 -25.84 7.58
N LEU A 282 -3.40 -26.20 7.40
CA LEU A 282 -2.77 -27.33 8.06
C LEU A 282 -1.28 -27.06 8.26
N GLY A 283 -0.83 -27.18 9.51
CA GLY A 283 0.56 -27.12 9.89
C GLY A 283 1.02 -28.35 10.67
N GLY A 284 2.32 -28.69 10.56
CA GLY A 284 2.87 -29.83 11.27
C GLY A 284 4.32 -30.10 10.90
N TYR A 285 4.81 -31.29 11.19
CA TYR A 285 6.16 -31.71 10.84
C TYR A 285 6.15 -32.74 9.72
N ILE A 286 7.18 -32.67 8.85
CA ILE A 286 7.58 -33.77 7.95
C ILE A 286 8.61 -34.66 8.65
N VAL A 287 9.60 -34.00 9.31
CA VAL A 287 10.58 -34.65 10.18
C VAL A 287 10.59 -33.87 11.50
N LYS A 288 10.17 -34.52 12.59
CA LYS A 288 10.10 -33.89 13.92
C LYS A 288 11.45 -33.25 14.30
N ASP A 289 11.39 -32.03 14.87
CA ASP A 289 12.53 -31.21 15.29
C ASP A 289 13.44 -30.73 14.15
N ARG A 290 13.10 -30.99 12.85
CA ARG A 290 13.97 -30.65 11.72
C ARG A 290 13.29 -30.02 10.51
N LEU A 291 12.14 -30.54 10.12
CA LEU A 291 11.48 -30.14 8.88
C LEU A 291 9.98 -30.02 9.11
N TRP A 292 9.47 -28.81 8.95
CA TRP A 292 8.07 -28.48 9.18
C TRP A 292 7.44 -27.91 7.92
N PHE A 293 6.13 -28.02 7.84
CA PHE A 293 5.34 -27.44 6.77
C PHE A 293 4.13 -26.70 7.32
N PHE A 294 3.66 -25.73 6.57
CA PHE A 294 2.37 -25.08 6.70
C PHE A 294 1.78 -24.91 5.31
N GLY A 295 0.50 -25.18 5.14
CA GLY A 295 -0.23 -24.96 3.90
C GLY A 295 -1.61 -24.41 4.20
N ALA A 296 -2.08 -23.50 3.37
CA ALA A 296 -3.39 -22.89 3.52
C ALA A 296 -4.00 -22.57 2.15
N TYR A 297 -5.31 -22.69 2.08
CA TYR A 297 -6.10 -22.33 0.91
C TYR A 297 -7.41 -21.68 1.34
N ASP A 298 -7.80 -20.63 0.63
CA ASP A 298 -9.04 -19.91 0.83
C ASP A 298 -9.63 -19.48 -0.49
N ARG A 299 -10.95 -19.61 -0.64
CA ARG A 299 -11.70 -19.16 -1.80
C ARG A 299 -12.76 -18.17 -1.37
N VAL A 300 -12.64 -16.96 -1.91
CA VAL A 300 -13.63 -15.88 -1.74
C VAL A 300 -14.38 -15.71 -3.06
N HIS A 301 -15.70 -15.86 -3.01
CA HIS A 301 -16.59 -15.60 -4.15
C HIS A 301 -17.54 -14.46 -3.77
N ASN A 302 -17.62 -13.46 -4.63
CA ASN A 302 -18.49 -12.29 -4.46
C ASN A 302 -19.28 -12.07 -5.74
N THR A 303 -20.60 -11.92 -5.62
CA THR A 303 -21.50 -11.53 -6.70
C THR A 303 -22.15 -10.19 -6.30
N VAL A 304 -22.15 -9.22 -7.19
CA VAL A 304 -22.81 -7.92 -7.02
C VAL A 304 -23.76 -7.73 -8.20
N THR A 305 -25.04 -7.49 -7.91
CA THR A 305 -26.04 -7.18 -8.94
C THR A 305 -26.15 -5.66 -9.09
N ASN A 306 -25.84 -5.17 -10.28
CA ASN A 306 -25.87 -3.74 -10.64
C ASN A 306 -27.06 -3.46 -11.57
N VAL A 307 -27.59 -2.23 -11.52
CA VAL A 307 -28.56 -1.72 -12.50
C VAL A 307 -27.85 -0.89 -13.54
N LEU A 308 -28.16 -1.11 -14.81
CA LEU A 308 -27.68 -0.27 -15.88
C LEU A 308 -28.35 1.12 -15.79
N THR A 309 -27.54 2.17 -15.70
CA THR A 309 -28.00 3.54 -15.40
C THR A 309 -28.21 4.40 -16.63
N ALA A 310 -27.83 3.91 -17.80
CA ALA A 310 -27.95 4.62 -19.08
C ALA A 310 -27.91 3.65 -20.27
N GLY A 311 -28.25 4.16 -21.47
CA GLY A 311 -28.20 3.40 -22.71
C GLY A 311 -29.48 2.64 -23.05
N PRO A 312 -29.43 1.78 -24.10
CA PRO A 312 -30.60 1.07 -24.58
C PRO A 312 -31.17 0.06 -23.58
N ASN A 313 -30.38 -0.37 -22.61
CA ASN A 313 -30.76 -1.37 -21.61
C ASN A 313 -30.89 -0.74 -20.21
N GLU A 314 -31.13 0.57 -20.12
CA GLU A 314 -31.34 1.29 -18.85
C GLU A 314 -32.44 0.61 -18.01
N GLY A 315 -32.11 0.32 -16.74
CA GLY A 315 -33.01 -0.37 -15.80
C GLY A 315 -32.88 -1.88 -15.80
N GLU A 316 -32.13 -2.49 -16.72
CA GLU A 316 -31.83 -3.91 -16.66
C GLU A 316 -30.79 -4.23 -15.60
N GLU A 317 -30.86 -5.45 -15.04
CA GLU A 317 -29.93 -5.93 -14.03
C GLU A 317 -28.76 -6.70 -14.68
N THR A 318 -27.56 -6.51 -14.17
CA THR A 318 -26.36 -7.25 -14.59
C THR A 318 -25.50 -7.62 -13.40
N ASP A 319 -24.98 -8.84 -13.39
CA ASP A 319 -24.09 -9.34 -12.35
C ASP A 319 -22.63 -9.04 -12.66
N SER A 320 -21.90 -8.59 -11.63
CA SER A 320 -20.44 -8.63 -11.58
C SER A 320 -20.02 -9.71 -10.58
N LYS A 321 -19.21 -10.66 -11.02
CA LYS A 321 -18.74 -11.78 -10.21
C LYS A 321 -17.24 -11.70 -10.03
N SER A 322 -16.78 -11.82 -8.78
CA SER A 322 -15.37 -11.85 -8.43
C SER A 322 -15.06 -13.17 -7.70
N THR A 323 -14.09 -13.92 -8.19
CA THR A 323 -13.59 -15.13 -7.53
C THR A 323 -12.11 -14.98 -7.27
N ARG A 324 -11.70 -15.04 -6.00
CA ARG A 324 -10.32 -15.01 -5.57
C ARG A 324 -9.94 -16.34 -4.94
N ASN A 325 -8.75 -16.85 -5.30
CA ASN A 325 -8.19 -18.08 -4.73
C ASN A 325 -6.88 -17.76 -4.03
N LEU A 326 -6.93 -17.63 -2.71
CA LEU A 326 -5.77 -17.35 -1.88
C LEU A 326 -5.07 -18.65 -1.52
N GLY A 327 -3.76 -18.68 -1.64
CA GLY A 327 -2.96 -19.84 -1.26
C GLY A 327 -1.69 -19.44 -0.55
N SER A 328 -1.29 -20.18 0.46
CA SER A 328 -0.04 -20.01 1.17
C SER A 328 0.62 -21.36 1.43
N GLY A 329 1.95 -21.40 1.28
CA GLY A 329 2.75 -22.58 1.60
C GLY A 329 4.08 -22.15 2.21
N LYS A 330 4.50 -22.81 3.28
CA LYS A 330 5.78 -22.56 3.95
C LYS A 330 6.43 -23.87 4.35
N ILE A 331 7.73 -23.99 4.05
CA ILE A 331 8.60 -25.04 4.52
C ILE A 331 9.69 -24.42 5.36
N THR A 332 9.86 -24.93 6.59
CA THR A 332 10.92 -24.52 7.49
C THR A 332 11.83 -25.71 7.73
N TRP A 333 13.11 -25.56 7.35
CA TRP A 333 14.13 -26.58 7.54
C TRP A 333 15.20 -26.11 8.49
N ARG A 334 15.32 -26.78 9.64
CA ARG A 334 16.42 -26.61 10.58
C ARG A 334 17.58 -27.53 10.17
N ILE A 335 18.54 -26.99 9.42
CA ILE A 335 19.70 -27.74 8.91
C ILE A 335 20.56 -28.21 10.09
N THR A 336 20.84 -27.26 10.99
CA THR A 336 21.50 -27.48 12.29
C THR A 336 20.85 -26.58 13.35
N PRO A 337 21.15 -26.69 14.65
CA PRO A 337 20.66 -25.75 15.65
C PRO A 337 20.93 -24.27 15.35
N SER A 338 22.01 -23.98 14.60
CA SER A 338 22.44 -22.62 14.24
C SER A 338 22.11 -22.21 12.81
N HIS A 339 21.54 -23.09 12.00
CA HIS A 339 21.29 -22.83 10.57
C HIS A 339 19.91 -23.29 10.16
N SER A 340 19.16 -22.40 9.53
CA SER A 340 17.82 -22.69 9.02
C SER A 340 17.62 -22.18 7.60
N PHE A 341 16.70 -22.83 6.90
CA PHE A 341 16.22 -22.39 5.60
C PHE A 341 14.68 -22.36 5.61
N VAL A 342 14.10 -21.29 5.07
CA VAL A 342 12.66 -21.12 4.95
C VAL A 342 12.33 -20.90 3.47
N ALA A 343 11.45 -21.71 2.91
CA ALA A 343 10.84 -21.47 1.61
C ALA A 343 9.37 -21.07 1.80
N SER A 344 8.94 -20.00 1.13
CA SER A 344 7.56 -19.54 1.19
C SER A 344 6.99 -19.36 -0.22
N PHE A 345 5.70 -19.65 -0.35
CA PHE A 345 4.91 -19.47 -1.56
C PHE A 345 3.59 -18.80 -1.20
N PHE A 346 3.17 -17.81 -2.01
CA PHE A 346 1.86 -17.17 -1.89
C PHE A 346 1.23 -17.02 -3.26
N GLN A 347 -0.10 -17.04 -3.31
CA GLN A 347 -0.84 -16.70 -4.51
C GLN A 347 -2.19 -16.06 -4.15
N ASP A 348 -2.66 -15.17 -5.01
CA ASP A 348 -3.96 -14.51 -4.89
C ASP A 348 -4.66 -14.27 -6.24
N PRO A 349 -4.64 -15.23 -7.19
CA PRO A 349 -5.32 -15.01 -8.45
C PRO A 349 -6.79 -14.68 -8.21
N ARG A 350 -7.23 -13.61 -8.87
CA ARG A 350 -8.60 -13.10 -8.86
C ARG A 350 -9.12 -13.06 -10.29
N VAL A 351 -10.32 -13.53 -10.50
CA VAL A 351 -11.02 -13.45 -11.77
C VAL A 351 -12.34 -12.71 -11.56
N ASP A 352 -12.47 -11.57 -12.24
CA ASP A 352 -13.70 -10.82 -12.29
C ASP A 352 -14.38 -11.03 -13.63
N THR A 353 -15.70 -11.25 -13.64
CA THR A 353 -16.49 -11.46 -14.84
C THR A 353 -17.84 -10.75 -14.74
N GLY A 354 -18.38 -10.37 -15.89
CA GLY A 354 -19.63 -9.62 -15.97
C GLY A 354 -19.40 -8.18 -16.32
N ALA A 355 -20.12 -7.27 -15.69
CA ALA A 355 -20.00 -5.83 -15.96
C ALA A 355 -18.67 -5.28 -15.44
N ILE A 356 -17.82 -4.85 -16.36
CA ILE A 356 -16.57 -4.12 -16.06
C ILE A 356 -16.86 -2.62 -16.12
N ASN A 357 -16.42 -1.89 -15.11
CA ASN A 357 -16.62 -0.45 -14.99
C ASN A 357 -15.32 0.22 -14.49
N ASP A 358 -14.33 0.38 -15.36
CA ASP A 358 -12.95 0.74 -15.03
C ASP A 358 -12.46 2.05 -15.68
N GLY A 359 -13.34 2.88 -16.24
CA GLY A 359 -12.98 4.13 -16.92
C GLY A 359 -12.92 4.00 -18.43
N ALA A 360 -12.30 2.99 -18.98
CA ALA A 360 -12.36 2.66 -20.41
C ALA A 360 -13.71 2.00 -20.77
N HIS A 361 -14.25 1.21 -19.85
CA HIS A 361 -15.50 0.48 -20.01
C HIS A 361 -16.56 1.09 -19.08
N THR A 362 -17.68 1.49 -19.62
CA THR A 362 -18.79 2.12 -18.88
C THR A 362 -20.08 1.35 -19.08
N LEU A 363 -20.95 1.37 -18.06
CA LEU A 363 -22.29 0.76 -18.14
C LEU A 363 -23.26 1.56 -19.04
N ASN A 364 -22.73 2.45 -19.89
CA ASN A 364 -23.49 3.30 -20.81
C ASN A 364 -23.39 2.72 -22.23
N GLY A 365 -24.16 1.69 -22.55
CA GLY A 365 -24.12 1.14 -23.89
C GLY A 365 -24.63 -0.28 -24.05
N ALA A 366 -24.24 -0.89 -25.17
CA ALA A 366 -24.55 -2.29 -25.44
C ALA A 366 -23.75 -3.23 -24.49
N PRO A 367 -24.30 -4.38 -24.10
CA PRO A 367 -23.58 -5.34 -23.23
C PRO A 367 -22.19 -5.73 -23.71
N SER A 368 -21.96 -5.77 -25.02
CA SER A 368 -20.65 -6.08 -25.62
C SER A 368 -19.56 -5.06 -25.29
N THR A 369 -19.92 -3.83 -24.91
CA THR A 369 -18.97 -2.74 -24.59
C THR A 369 -18.46 -2.79 -23.15
N PHE A 370 -19.13 -3.53 -22.25
CA PHE A 370 -18.78 -3.60 -20.84
C PHE A 370 -18.78 -5.01 -20.23
N LEU A 371 -19.41 -6.00 -20.88
CA LEU A 371 -19.30 -7.38 -20.42
C LEU A 371 -17.91 -7.93 -20.71
N GLY A 372 -17.17 -8.12 -19.66
CA GLY A 372 -15.76 -8.47 -19.74
C GLY A 372 -15.32 -9.53 -18.74
N ARG A 373 -14.05 -9.86 -18.86
CA ARG A 373 -13.29 -10.67 -17.90
C ARG A 373 -12.01 -9.92 -17.54
N GLN A 374 -11.73 -9.83 -16.24
CA GLN A 374 -10.49 -9.28 -15.73
C GLN A 374 -9.77 -10.35 -14.90
N ASP A 375 -8.49 -10.60 -15.20
CA ASP A 375 -7.61 -11.49 -14.44
C ASP A 375 -6.59 -10.63 -13.68
N LEU A 376 -6.58 -10.76 -12.35
CA LEU A 376 -5.77 -9.97 -11.40
C LEU A 376 -4.97 -10.88 -10.45
N GLY A 377 -4.06 -10.26 -9.67
CA GLY A 377 -3.26 -10.95 -8.67
C GLY A 377 -2.06 -11.69 -9.27
N GLY A 378 -1.49 -12.64 -8.53
CA GLY A 378 -0.29 -13.32 -9.01
C GLY A 378 0.27 -14.35 -8.04
N ARG A 379 1.59 -14.58 -8.13
CA ARG A 379 2.30 -15.59 -7.33
C ARG A 379 3.61 -15.03 -6.81
N ASP A 380 3.97 -15.45 -5.59
CA ASP A 380 5.21 -15.09 -4.94
C ASP A 380 5.96 -16.34 -4.49
N TRP A 381 7.26 -16.29 -4.64
CA TRP A 381 8.19 -17.32 -4.20
C TRP A 381 9.32 -16.68 -3.43
N SER A 382 9.70 -17.28 -2.32
CA SER A 382 10.91 -16.86 -1.61
C SER A 382 11.68 -18.03 -1.02
N GLY A 383 12.99 -17.86 -0.92
CA GLY A 383 13.89 -18.71 -0.19
C GLY A 383 14.79 -17.86 0.71
N ARG A 384 14.81 -18.17 2.01
CA ARG A 384 15.63 -17.48 3.00
C ARG A 384 16.49 -18.45 3.79
N TYR A 385 17.77 -18.15 3.87
CA TYR A 385 18.72 -18.78 4.76
C TYR A 385 19.02 -17.86 5.94
N ASN A 386 19.08 -18.44 7.17
CA ASN A 386 19.55 -17.77 8.37
C ASN A 386 20.64 -18.65 9.01
N GLY A 387 21.77 -18.05 9.35
CA GLY A 387 22.92 -18.73 9.96
C GLY A 387 23.50 -17.94 11.11
N LEU A 388 23.75 -18.63 12.24
CA LEU A 388 24.45 -18.09 13.40
C LEU A 388 25.88 -18.62 13.42
N PHE A 389 26.88 -17.72 13.40
CA PHE A 389 28.30 -18.01 13.35
C PHE A 389 28.99 -17.29 14.51
N GLY A 390 28.92 -17.84 15.70
CA GLY A 390 29.43 -17.18 16.92
C GLY A 390 28.59 -15.92 17.24
N SER A 391 29.19 -14.73 17.21
CA SER A 391 28.53 -13.43 17.39
C SER A 391 27.87 -12.89 16.11
N TRP A 392 28.03 -13.54 14.96
CA TRP A 392 27.55 -13.12 13.68
C TRP A 392 26.21 -13.81 13.31
N VAL A 393 25.26 -13.05 12.87
CA VAL A 393 24.05 -13.55 12.20
C VAL A 393 24.14 -13.17 10.73
N ALA A 394 24.13 -14.18 9.86
CA ALA A 394 24.05 -14.00 8.42
C ALA A 394 22.67 -14.39 7.93
N THR A 395 22.06 -13.53 7.12
CA THR A 395 20.80 -13.86 6.46
C THR A 395 20.93 -13.62 4.95
N ALA A 396 20.41 -14.55 4.11
CA ALA A 396 20.36 -14.42 2.65
C ALA A 396 18.95 -14.75 2.16
N GLN A 397 18.43 -13.96 1.23
CA GLN A 397 17.08 -14.15 0.65
C GLN A 397 17.09 -13.96 -0.85
N VAL A 398 16.29 -14.75 -1.54
CA VAL A 398 15.88 -14.54 -2.93
C VAL A 398 14.37 -14.58 -3.00
N SER A 399 13.76 -13.72 -3.82
CA SER A 399 12.32 -13.78 -4.07
C SER A 399 11.95 -13.37 -5.48
N LEU A 400 10.78 -13.84 -5.92
CA LEU A 400 10.10 -13.46 -7.13
C LEU A 400 8.67 -13.09 -6.76
N HIS A 401 8.27 -11.87 -7.06
CA HIS A 401 6.91 -11.37 -7.01
C HIS A 401 6.38 -11.28 -8.44
N GLU A 402 5.23 -11.89 -8.70
CA GLU A 402 4.52 -11.81 -9.97
C GLU A 402 3.13 -11.18 -9.76
N GLU A 403 2.77 -10.28 -10.67
CA GLU A 403 1.49 -9.60 -10.68
C GLU A 403 0.93 -9.57 -12.09
N ARG A 404 -0.38 -9.72 -12.24
CA ARG A 404 -1.09 -9.62 -13.51
C ARG A 404 -2.28 -8.67 -13.36
N ASN A 405 -2.51 -7.89 -14.39
CA ASN A 405 -3.70 -7.09 -14.60
C ASN A 405 -4.07 -7.18 -16.08
N SER A 406 -5.10 -7.97 -16.39
CA SER A 406 -5.52 -8.25 -17.76
C SER A 406 -7.02 -8.06 -17.85
N VAL A 407 -7.49 -7.31 -18.84
CA VAL A 407 -8.90 -7.07 -19.10
C VAL A 407 -9.23 -7.31 -20.57
N GLY A 408 -10.34 -7.97 -20.84
CA GLY A 408 -10.81 -8.24 -22.20
C GLY A 408 -12.29 -8.61 -22.23
N PRO A 409 -12.87 -8.73 -23.44
CA PRO A 409 -14.30 -9.01 -23.63
C PRO A 409 -14.68 -10.41 -23.14
N ALA A 410 -15.91 -10.55 -22.62
CA ALA A 410 -16.51 -11.84 -22.29
C ALA A 410 -17.33 -12.43 -23.44
N THR A 411 -17.57 -11.68 -24.51
CA THR A 411 -18.42 -12.09 -25.65
C THR A 411 -17.68 -11.92 -26.98
N ASP A 412 -18.03 -12.70 -27.99
CA ASP A 412 -17.45 -12.56 -29.33
C ASP A 412 -17.74 -11.19 -29.94
N ALA A 413 -18.91 -10.61 -29.69
CA ALA A 413 -19.29 -9.25 -30.11
C ALA A 413 -18.38 -8.17 -29.51
N GLY A 414 -17.77 -8.43 -28.36
CA GLY A 414 -16.79 -7.56 -27.75
C GLY A 414 -15.49 -7.40 -28.55
N ASN A 415 -15.21 -8.25 -29.55
CA ASN A 415 -14.04 -8.12 -30.41
C ASN A 415 -14.29 -7.23 -31.67
N GLU A 416 -15.51 -6.71 -31.85
CA GLU A 416 -15.83 -5.78 -32.92
C GLU A 416 -15.31 -4.37 -32.61
N ILE A 417 -15.39 -3.46 -33.57
CA ILE A 417 -15.04 -2.04 -33.37
C ILE A 417 -15.96 -1.42 -32.33
N GLN A 418 -15.40 -0.71 -31.34
CA GLN A 418 -16.18 0.10 -30.41
C GLN A 418 -16.49 1.47 -31.02
N TYR A 419 -17.74 1.89 -30.87
CA TYR A 419 -18.21 3.21 -31.23
C TYR A 419 -18.69 3.98 -30.01
N VAL A 420 -18.28 5.26 -29.89
CA VAL A 420 -18.70 6.19 -28.83
C VAL A 420 -19.42 7.37 -29.49
N ASP A 421 -20.74 7.49 -29.30
CA ASP A 421 -21.53 8.55 -29.96
C ASP A 421 -21.65 9.79 -29.06
N LYS A 422 -20.83 10.80 -29.29
CA LYS A 422 -20.82 12.08 -28.57
C LYS A 422 -22.15 12.89 -28.79
N ARG A 423 -22.92 12.58 -29.81
CA ARG A 423 -24.23 13.22 -30.08
C ARG A 423 -25.31 12.66 -29.19
N ASN A 424 -25.08 11.49 -28.60
CA ASN A 424 -26.04 10.77 -27.77
C ASN A 424 -25.44 10.43 -26.40
N ASN A 425 -24.93 11.44 -25.72
CA ASN A 425 -24.40 11.36 -24.35
C ASN A 425 -23.36 10.24 -24.16
N ASP A 426 -22.39 10.15 -25.09
CA ASP A 426 -21.31 9.13 -25.08
C ASP A 426 -21.82 7.68 -25.08
N LEU A 427 -22.96 7.44 -25.75
CA LEU A 427 -23.53 6.11 -25.89
C LEU A 427 -22.53 5.19 -26.59
N GLN A 428 -22.17 4.07 -25.93
CA GLN A 428 -21.26 3.07 -26.44
C GLN A 428 -21.98 1.94 -27.17
N SER A 429 -21.42 1.49 -28.29
CA SER A 429 -21.95 0.37 -29.09
C SER A 429 -20.80 -0.39 -29.78
N GLY A 430 -21.11 -1.56 -30.33
CA GLY A 430 -20.13 -2.40 -30.98
C GLY A 430 -19.29 -3.22 -30.00
N GLY A 431 -17.97 -3.12 -30.10
CA GLY A 431 -17.01 -3.92 -29.33
C GLY A 431 -16.67 -3.39 -27.94
N PHE A 432 -15.74 -4.06 -27.27
CA PHE A 432 -15.35 -3.82 -25.89
C PHE A 432 -14.46 -2.57 -25.77
N GLY A 433 -13.71 -2.20 -26.81
CA GLY A 433 -12.75 -1.09 -26.79
C GLY A 433 -11.36 -1.56 -26.34
N LEU A 434 -10.76 -0.88 -25.38
CA LEU A 434 -9.41 -1.14 -24.96
C LEU A 434 -9.25 -2.48 -24.22
N ILE A 435 -8.52 -3.40 -24.83
CA ILE A 435 -8.12 -4.69 -24.26
C ILE A 435 -6.67 -4.58 -23.81
N GLN A 436 -6.38 -4.96 -22.55
CA GLN A 436 -5.05 -4.87 -21.99
C GLN A 436 -4.60 -6.20 -21.36
N ASP A 437 -3.34 -6.56 -21.51
CA ASP A 437 -2.67 -7.60 -20.76
C ASP A 437 -1.36 -7.06 -20.21
N LYS A 438 -1.31 -6.89 -18.88
CA LYS A 438 -0.15 -6.38 -18.16
C LYS A 438 0.35 -7.45 -17.21
N ALA A 439 1.62 -7.84 -17.34
CA ALA A 439 2.28 -8.78 -16.45
C ALA A 439 3.57 -8.16 -15.89
N PHE A 440 3.67 -8.17 -14.58
CA PHE A 440 4.79 -7.58 -13.85
C PHE A 440 5.55 -8.65 -13.10
N LYS A 441 6.89 -8.48 -13.00
CA LYS A 441 7.77 -9.34 -12.21
C LYS A 441 8.80 -8.50 -11.49
N ARG A 442 8.93 -8.75 -10.18
CA ARG A 442 9.99 -8.22 -9.32
C ARG A 442 10.88 -9.36 -8.84
N TYR A 443 12.12 -9.37 -9.28
CA TYR A 443 13.16 -10.25 -8.80
C TYR A 443 13.95 -9.52 -7.71
N PHE A 444 14.05 -10.15 -6.58
CA PHE A 444 14.75 -9.59 -5.43
C PHE A 444 15.82 -10.55 -4.91
N TYR A 445 16.96 -9.99 -4.55
CA TYR A 445 18.11 -10.72 -4.02
C TYR A 445 18.73 -9.94 -2.87
N GLY A 446 18.93 -10.50 -1.66
CA GLY A 446 19.36 -9.84 -0.44
C GLY A 446 20.32 -10.59 0.52
N VAL A 447 21.41 -9.96 1.09
CA VAL A 447 22.21 -10.40 2.27
C VAL A 447 22.25 -9.35 3.34
N SER A 448 22.18 -9.77 4.60
CA SER A 448 22.62 -8.95 5.72
C SER A 448 23.54 -9.74 6.64
N LEU A 449 24.44 -9.00 7.27
CA LEU A 449 25.29 -9.47 8.34
C LEU A 449 25.03 -8.62 9.58
N THR A 450 24.75 -9.24 10.69
CA THR A 450 24.65 -8.58 11.99
C THR A 450 25.77 -9.12 12.89
N GLU A 451 26.54 -8.24 13.50
CA GLU A 451 27.53 -8.58 14.51
C GLU A 451 27.15 -8.00 15.86
N TYR A 452 27.14 -8.85 16.88
CA TYR A 452 26.96 -8.46 18.29
C TYR A 452 28.34 -8.37 18.97
N LEU A 453 28.82 -7.12 19.19
CA LEU A 453 30.15 -6.87 19.75
C LEU A 453 30.02 -5.94 20.98
N GLY A 454 30.10 -6.52 22.17
CA GLY A 454 29.95 -5.78 23.42
C GLY A 454 28.59 -5.09 23.50
N HIS A 455 28.58 -3.75 23.50
CA HIS A 455 27.37 -2.92 23.55
C HIS A 455 26.86 -2.49 22.17
N HIS A 456 27.41 -3.01 21.10
CA HIS A 456 27.03 -2.69 19.72
C HIS A 456 26.33 -3.85 19.03
N GLU A 457 25.32 -3.50 18.23
CA GLU A 457 24.69 -4.37 17.25
C GLU A 457 24.88 -3.74 15.87
N PHE A 458 26.00 -4.09 15.22
CA PHE A 458 26.27 -3.64 13.86
C PHE A 458 25.51 -4.48 12.86
N LYS A 459 24.77 -3.86 11.95
CA LYS A 459 24.11 -4.53 10.85
C LYS A 459 24.40 -3.82 9.54
N GLY A 460 24.87 -4.57 8.56
CA GLY A 460 25.09 -4.08 7.21
C GLY A 460 24.44 -5.00 6.18
N GLY A 461 24.04 -4.43 5.05
CA GLY A 461 23.45 -5.22 3.97
C GLY A 461 23.51 -4.52 2.62
N PHE A 462 23.18 -5.28 1.61
CA PHE A 462 23.08 -4.81 0.23
C PHE A 462 21.85 -5.45 -0.48
N GLU A 463 21.21 -4.73 -1.41
CA GLU A 463 19.98 -5.05 -2.19
C GLU A 463 20.22 -4.95 -3.67
N TYR A 464 19.66 -5.89 -4.41
CA TYR A 464 19.42 -5.75 -5.84
C TYR A 464 18.02 -6.17 -6.19
N GLU A 465 17.34 -5.31 -6.92
CA GLU A 465 16.00 -5.57 -7.43
C GLU A 465 15.93 -5.29 -8.92
N ARG A 466 15.15 -6.09 -9.61
CA ARG A 466 14.85 -5.89 -11.01
C ARG A 466 13.36 -6.08 -11.23
N GLU A 467 12.72 -5.03 -11.72
CA GLU A 467 11.34 -5.05 -12.17
C GLU A 467 11.25 -5.06 -13.68
N THR A 468 10.26 -5.76 -14.19
CA THR A 468 9.94 -5.82 -15.62
C THR A 468 8.43 -5.74 -15.77
N ALA A 469 7.97 -4.94 -16.72
CA ALA A 469 6.59 -4.95 -17.20
C ALA A 469 6.56 -5.56 -18.61
N ALA A 470 5.59 -6.41 -18.85
CA ALA A 470 5.20 -6.85 -20.18
C ALA A 470 3.77 -6.35 -20.41
N VAL A 471 3.64 -5.36 -21.29
CA VAL A 471 2.37 -4.66 -21.55
C VAL A 471 1.95 -4.91 -22.98
N THR A 472 0.73 -5.39 -23.17
CA THR A 472 0.07 -5.49 -24.47
C THR A 472 -1.23 -4.70 -24.41
N LYS A 473 -1.46 -3.84 -25.40
CA LYS A 473 -2.70 -3.08 -25.59
C LYS A 473 -3.25 -3.32 -26.99
N VAL A 474 -4.57 -3.53 -27.07
CA VAL A 474 -5.29 -3.78 -28.34
C VAL A 474 -6.59 -3.01 -28.28
N GLU A 475 -6.95 -2.31 -29.35
CA GLU A 475 -8.32 -1.83 -29.53
C GLU A 475 -9.16 -2.94 -30.16
N SER A 476 -10.35 -3.23 -29.63
CA SER A 476 -11.25 -4.21 -30.22
C SER A 476 -11.60 -3.81 -31.66
N GLY A 477 -11.60 -4.78 -32.58
CA GLY A 477 -11.73 -4.49 -34.01
C GLY A 477 -10.59 -3.66 -34.61
N GLY A 478 -9.51 -3.41 -33.85
CA GLY A 478 -8.31 -2.69 -34.31
C GLY A 478 -8.37 -1.17 -34.15
N GLN A 479 -9.48 -0.60 -33.72
CA GLN A 479 -9.66 0.83 -33.54
C GLN A 479 -10.85 1.17 -32.63
N LEU A 480 -10.78 2.36 -32.02
CA LEU A 480 -11.91 3.03 -31.37
C LEU A 480 -12.44 4.11 -32.30
N VAL A 481 -13.76 4.21 -32.47
CA VAL A 481 -14.40 5.21 -33.32
C VAL A 481 -15.29 6.13 -32.50
N THR A 482 -14.98 7.42 -32.44
CA THR A 482 -15.82 8.44 -31.82
C THR A 482 -16.65 9.18 -32.87
N ILE A 483 -17.96 9.30 -32.64
CA ILE A 483 -18.88 9.89 -33.57
C ILE A 483 -19.26 11.30 -33.11
N PHE A 484 -18.99 12.29 -33.93
CA PHE A 484 -19.35 13.70 -33.70
C PHE A 484 -20.45 14.19 -34.63
N GLY A 485 -21.21 15.18 -34.18
CA GLY A 485 -22.10 15.93 -35.07
C GLY A 485 -21.32 16.76 -36.09
N ASN A 486 -21.82 16.85 -37.29
CA ASN A 486 -21.26 17.72 -38.33
C ASN A 486 -22.03 19.07 -38.36
N PRO A 487 -21.40 20.19 -37.97
CA PRO A 487 -22.06 21.48 -37.92
C PRO A 487 -22.56 21.93 -39.30
N SER A 488 -21.93 21.50 -40.39
CA SER A 488 -22.28 21.85 -41.76
C SER A 488 -23.35 20.95 -42.37
N ASN A 489 -23.54 19.72 -41.85
CA ASN A 489 -24.51 18.76 -42.35
C ASN A 489 -24.90 17.73 -41.28
N ALA A 490 -25.96 17.98 -40.54
CA ALA A 490 -26.40 17.10 -39.46
C ALA A 490 -26.74 15.65 -39.89
N ALA A 491 -26.98 15.43 -41.19
CA ALA A 491 -27.27 14.10 -41.74
C ALA A 491 -25.99 13.26 -41.99
N GLN A 492 -24.81 13.89 -41.93
CA GLN A 492 -23.53 13.22 -42.18
C GLN A 492 -22.60 13.43 -40.98
N PRO A 493 -22.52 12.49 -40.04
CA PRO A 493 -21.64 12.62 -38.89
C PRO A 493 -20.15 12.59 -39.30
N VAL A 494 -19.29 13.09 -38.40
CA VAL A 494 -17.83 12.98 -38.50
C VAL A 494 -17.39 11.85 -37.59
N TYR A 495 -16.56 10.96 -38.12
CA TYR A 495 -15.95 9.85 -37.40
C TYR A 495 -14.49 10.15 -37.09
N GLN A 496 -14.14 10.11 -35.80
CA GLN A 496 -12.76 10.15 -35.33
C GLN A 496 -12.30 8.70 -35.10
N HIS A 497 -11.30 8.27 -35.81
CA HIS A 497 -10.67 6.97 -35.68
C HIS A 497 -9.42 7.10 -34.85
N PHE A 498 -9.36 6.29 -33.78
CA PHE A 498 -8.23 6.17 -32.90
C PHE A 498 -7.68 4.72 -32.97
N TYR A 499 -6.39 4.56 -33.26
CA TYR A 499 -5.73 3.27 -33.36
C TYR A 499 -4.25 3.33 -33.00
N TRP A 500 -3.70 2.20 -32.56
CA TRP A 500 -2.27 2.07 -32.32
C TRP A 500 -1.52 2.07 -33.65
N SER A 501 -0.38 2.77 -33.72
CA SER A 501 0.41 2.90 -34.94
C SER A 501 1.90 2.68 -34.69
N VAL A 502 2.65 2.47 -35.78
CA VAL A 502 4.10 2.24 -35.70
C VAL A 502 4.80 3.50 -35.18
N PRO A 503 5.63 3.42 -34.12
CA PRO A 503 6.36 4.56 -33.59
C PRO A 503 7.20 5.28 -34.64
N GLY A 504 7.14 6.61 -34.66
CA GLY A 504 7.88 7.47 -35.58
C GLY A 504 7.27 7.62 -36.96
N ALA A 505 6.17 6.94 -37.30
CA ALA A 505 5.47 7.13 -38.55
C ALA A 505 4.51 8.33 -38.46
N ALA A 506 4.54 9.24 -39.42
CA ALA A 506 3.65 10.41 -39.47
C ALA A 506 2.35 10.14 -40.21
N VAL A 507 1.31 10.89 -39.93
CA VAL A 507 0.07 10.92 -40.75
C VAL A 507 0.38 11.61 -42.08
N PRO A 508 -0.15 11.15 -43.26
CA PRO A 508 -1.11 10.05 -43.43
C PRO A 508 -0.48 8.66 -43.60
N ASP A 509 0.85 8.55 -43.54
CA ASP A 509 1.58 7.33 -43.90
C ASP A 509 1.70 6.33 -42.73
N ASN A 510 1.13 6.65 -41.57
CA ASN A 510 1.18 5.74 -40.44
C ASN A 510 0.29 4.53 -40.66
N VAL A 511 0.82 3.38 -40.32
CA VAL A 511 0.16 2.08 -40.46
C VAL A 511 -0.40 1.64 -39.12
N PRO A 512 -1.71 1.27 -39.04
CA PRO A 512 -2.24 0.63 -37.85
C PRO A 512 -1.48 -0.62 -37.50
N ILE A 513 -1.19 -0.83 -36.22
CA ILE A 513 -0.69 -2.09 -35.69
C ILE A 513 -1.80 -2.79 -34.92
N SER A 514 -1.84 -4.11 -35.01
CA SER A 514 -2.87 -4.91 -34.34
C SER A 514 -2.77 -4.88 -32.83
N GLN A 515 -1.56 -4.63 -32.30
CA GLN A 515 -1.29 -4.54 -30.87
C GLN A 515 -0.04 -3.73 -30.57
N LEU A 516 -0.06 -2.98 -29.51
CA LEU A 516 1.12 -2.38 -28.90
C LEU A 516 1.76 -3.38 -27.94
N ASN A 517 3.08 -3.52 -27.98
CA ASN A 517 3.87 -4.30 -27.02
C ASN A 517 4.99 -3.44 -26.46
N ALA A 518 5.10 -3.39 -25.13
CA ALA A 518 6.15 -2.65 -24.44
C ALA A 518 6.73 -3.48 -23.29
N ASN A 519 8.04 -3.38 -23.10
CA ASN A 519 8.76 -4.13 -22.06
C ASN A 519 9.79 -3.24 -21.33
N PRO A 520 9.37 -2.13 -20.70
CA PRO A 520 10.28 -1.29 -19.94
C PRO A 520 10.76 -2.03 -18.67
N LYS A 521 11.83 -1.51 -18.06
CA LYS A 521 12.50 -2.16 -16.92
C LYS A 521 12.96 -1.12 -15.90
N HIS A 522 12.91 -1.52 -14.64
CA HIS A 522 13.50 -0.80 -13.53
C HIS A 522 14.52 -1.70 -12.83
N LYS A 523 15.67 -1.13 -12.42
CA LYS A 523 16.67 -1.78 -11.58
C LYS A 523 16.97 -0.89 -10.38
N SER A 524 16.91 -1.48 -9.20
CA SER A 524 17.19 -0.80 -7.95
C SER A 524 18.35 -1.50 -7.21
N TYR A 525 19.21 -0.69 -6.62
CA TYR A 525 20.33 -1.13 -5.77
C TYR A 525 20.26 -0.35 -4.47
N ALA A 526 20.51 -1.03 -3.35
CA ALA A 526 20.68 -0.34 -2.10
C ALA A 526 21.78 -0.97 -1.24
N ALA A 527 22.40 -0.14 -0.41
CA ALA A 527 23.33 -0.58 0.62
C ALA A 527 23.05 0.18 1.90
N TYR A 528 23.19 -0.50 3.05
CA TYR A 528 23.05 0.15 4.34
C TYR A 528 24.05 -0.34 5.37
N LEU A 529 24.29 0.54 6.34
CA LEU A 529 25.03 0.24 7.58
C LEU A 529 24.29 0.90 8.73
N GLN A 530 24.08 0.15 9.81
CA GLN A 530 23.45 0.63 11.03
C GLN A 530 24.09 0.03 12.27
N ASP A 531 24.01 0.77 13.37
CA ASP A 531 24.49 0.36 14.70
C ASP A 531 23.40 0.69 15.74
N SER A 532 23.02 -0.28 16.54
CA SER A 532 22.25 -0.07 17.76
C SER A 532 23.22 -0.15 18.94
N TRP A 533 23.65 1.02 19.43
CA TRP A 533 24.69 1.18 20.43
C TRP A 533 24.12 1.50 21.81
N ALA A 534 24.19 0.55 22.74
CA ALA A 534 23.88 0.77 24.15
C ALA A 534 25.02 1.57 24.82
N VAL A 535 25.02 2.90 24.68
CA VAL A 535 26.04 3.81 25.23
C VAL A 535 26.09 3.74 26.74
N LEU A 536 24.90 3.62 27.37
CA LEU A 536 24.70 3.39 28.80
C LEU A 536 23.67 2.26 28.96
N PRO A 537 23.57 1.64 30.14
CA PRO A 537 22.56 0.62 30.37
C PRO A 537 21.11 1.07 30.12
N ASN A 538 20.87 2.39 30.18
CA ASN A 538 19.58 3.02 30.00
C ASN A 538 19.53 4.02 28.81
N LEU A 539 20.55 4.03 27.93
CA LEU A 539 20.59 4.90 26.76
C LEU A 539 21.10 4.14 25.54
N THR A 540 20.25 4.00 24.53
CA THR A 540 20.58 3.39 23.24
C THR A 540 20.56 4.43 22.14
N LEU A 541 21.58 4.47 21.29
CA LEU A 541 21.62 5.22 20.05
C LEU A 541 21.40 4.27 18.87
N ASN A 542 20.49 4.63 17.99
CA ASN A 542 20.25 3.94 16.72
C ASN A 542 20.81 4.82 15.59
N LEU A 543 21.92 4.43 15.01
CA LEU A 543 22.62 5.19 13.99
C LEU A 543 22.66 4.39 12.68
N GLY A 544 22.35 5.04 11.56
CA GLY A 544 22.35 4.36 10.29
C GLY A 544 22.45 5.27 9.08
N VAL A 545 22.89 4.70 7.99
CA VAL A 545 22.86 5.32 6.67
C VAL A 545 22.47 4.27 5.63
N ARG A 546 21.63 4.66 4.71
CA ARG A 546 21.25 3.88 3.53
C ARG A 546 21.60 4.69 2.28
N TRP A 547 22.05 4.00 1.25
CA TRP A 547 22.22 4.51 -0.11
C TRP A 547 21.34 3.72 -1.05
N ASP A 548 20.55 4.43 -1.87
CA ASP A 548 19.70 3.86 -2.90
C ASP A 548 20.14 4.35 -4.28
N ARG A 549 20.01 3.50 -5.30
CA ARG A 549 20.18 3.85 -6.70
C ARG A 549 19.08 3.22 -7.54
N GLN A 550 18.42 4.01 -8.36
CA GLN A 550 17.36 3.57 -9.25
C GLN A 550 17.75 3.85 -10.72
N GLN A 551 17.55 2.86 -11.58
CA GLN A 551 17.83 2.95 -12.99
C GLN A 551 16.62 2.51 -13.80
N ILE A 552 16.10 3.39 -14.65
CA ILE A 552 14.94 3.14 -15.52
C ILE A 552 15.42 3.00 -16.95
N PHE A 553 14.90 1.98 -17.61
CA PHE A 553 15.19 1.63 -19.00
C PHE A 553 13.87 1.61 -19.78
N ASP A 554 13.86 2.26 -20.94
CA ASP A 554 12.74 2.25 -21.86
C ASP A 554 12.52 0.87 -22.52
N ALA A 555 11.49 0.76 -23.33
CA ALA A 555 11.17 -0.48 -24.04
C ALA A 555 12.25 -0.93 -25.03
N SER A 556 13.12 -0.02 -25.52
CA SER A 556 14.28 -0.35 -26.35
C SER A 556 15.48 -0.89 -25.54
N GLY A 557 15.46 -0.70 -24.21
CA GLY A 557 16.55 -1.04 -23.32
C GLY A 557 17.54 0.11 -23.08
N THR A 558 17.25 1.32 -23.57
CA THR A 558 18.05 2.52 -23.32
C THR A 558 17.74 3.06 -21.92
N ARG A 559 18.78 3.46 -21.18
CA ARG A 559 18.61 4.01 -19.84
C ARG A 559 18.20 5.47 -19.92
N GLN A 560 17.02 5.79 -19.38
CA GLN A 560 16.42 7.13 -19.35
C GLN A 560 16.69 7.87 -18.03
N ILE A 561 16.63 7.16 -16.88
CA ILE A 561 16.84 7.74 -15.55
C ILE A 561 17.94 6.97 -14.80
N ASP A 562 18.79 7.68 -14.04
CA ASP A 562 19.81 7.12 -13.14
C ASP A 562 19.95 7.96 -11.87
N LEU A 563 19.10 7.68 -10.88
CA LEU A 563 19.17 8.27 -9.54
C LEU A 563 20.26 7.54 -8.74
N LYS A 564 21.36 8.21 -8.42
CA LYS A 564 22.55 7.57 -7.79
C LYS A 564 23.03 8.26 -6.54
N LYS A 565 22.39 9.34 -6.09
CA LYS A 565 22.83 10.19 -4.98
C LYS A 565 21.88 10.15 -3.78
N ASP A 566 21.06 9.11 -3.67
CA ASP A 566 20.01 9.02 -2.69
C ASP A 566 20.56 8.46 -1.37
N TYR A 567 21.08 9.36 -0.53
CA TYR A 567 21.62 9.04 0.79
C TYR A 567 20.60 9.36 1.88
N ALA A 568 20.24 8.35 2.66
CA ALA A 568 19.21 8.36 3.68
C ALA A 568 19.81 8.15 5.09
N PRO A 569 20.24 9.23 5.79
CA PRO A 569 20.64 9.12 7.18
C PRO A 569 19.45 8.76 8.07
N ARG A 570 19.68 7.91 9.08
CA ARG A 570 18.74 7.46 10.10
C ARG A 570 19.40 7.60 11.47
N LEU A 571 18.88 8.47 12.29
CA LEU A 571 19.41 8.78 13.62
C LEU A 571 18.30 8.62 14.64
N GLY A 572 18.57 7.91 15.72
CA GLY A 572 17.62 7.71 16.80
C GLY A 572 18.30 7.65 18.15
N ALA A 573 17.60 8.01 19.19
CA ALA A 573 18.03 7.85 20.57
C ALA A 573 16.83 7.37 21.39
N VAL A 574 17.08 6.43 22.29
CA VAL A 574 16.08 5.93 23.24
C VAL A 574 16.72 5.96 24.63
N TRP A 575 16.05 6.64 25.55
CA TRP A 575 16.49 6.81 26.92
C TRP A 575 15.44 6.30 27.90
N ASP A 576 15.86 5.41 28.81
CA ASP A 576 15.05 5.02 29.97
C ASP A 576 15.53 5.82 31.19
N PRO A 577 14.88 6.96 31.51
CA PRO A 577 15.34 7.86 32.59
C PRO A 577 15.29 7.24 33.99
N ILE A 578 14.53 6.16 34.16
CA ILE A 578 14.33 5.50 35.46
C ILE A 578 15.19 4.25 35.59
N GLY A 579 15.53 3.61 34.44
CA GLY A 579 16.27 2.35 34.40
C GLY A 579 15.46 1.13 34.84
N ASP A 580 14.11 1.23 34.75
CA ASP A 580 13.19 0.16 35.12
C ASP A 580 12.66 -0.65 33.94
N HIS A 581 13.15 -0.35 32.72
CA HIS A 581 12.71 -0.89 31.43
C HIS A 581 11.21 -0.70 31.13
N ARG A 582 10.54 0.18 31.88
CA ARG A 582 9.10 0.52 31.75
C ARG A 582 8.86 1.93 31.24
N THR A 583 9.94 2.72 31.07
CA THR A 583 9.85 4.10 30.60
C THR A 583 10.79 4.26 29.40
N ARG A 584 10.29 4.86 28.32
CA ARG A 584 11.18 5.34 27.27
C ARG A 584 10.85 6.79 26.90
N VAL A 585 11.89 7.57 26.73
CA VAL A 585 11.88 8.85 26.02
C VAL A 585 12.71 8.64 24.75
N PHE A 586 12.18 8.98 23.63
CA PHE A 586 12.86 8.71 22.36
C PHE A 586 12.71 9.84 21.36
N GLY A 587 13.68 9.96 20.47
CA GLY A 587 13.61 10.85 19.32
C GLY A 587 14.30 10.23 18.13
N SER A 588 13.84 10.56 16.94
CA SER A 588 14.50 10.14 15.71
C SER A 588 14.43 11.21 14.63
N PHE A 589 15.42 11.18 13.74
CA PHE A 589 15.46 11.92 12.49
C PHE A 589 15.82 10.96 11.37
N GLY A 590 15.10 11.04 10.24
CA GLY A 590 15.37 10.21 9.06
C GLY A 590 15.05 10.92 7.76
N ARG A 591 15.76 10.51 6.69
CA ARG A 591 15.40 10.77 5.31
C ARG A 591 15.00 9.45 4.67
N PHE A 592 13.88 9.44 3.92
CA PHE A 592 13.30 8.25 3.31
C PHE A 592 13.07 8.52 1.84
N TYR A 593 13.65 7.71 0.96
CA TYR A 593 13.45 7.82 -0.48
C TYR A 593 12.36 6.86 -0.96
N GLU A 594 11.69 7.26 -2.01
CA GLU A 594 10.62 6.52 -2.66
C GLU A 594 11.14 5.76 -3.87
N GLN A 595 10.52 4.65 -4.18
CA GLN A 595 10.76 3.91 -5.41
C GLN A 595 9.85 4.46 -6.51
N ILE A 596 10.39 4.71 -7.70
CA ILE A 596 9.59 5.10 -8.86
C ILE A 596 8.78 3.90 -9.33
N PRO A 597 7.45 3.94 -9.33
CA PRO A 597 6.60 2.84 -9.78
C PRO A 597 6.64 2.68 -11.29
N MET A 598 6.29 1.47 -11.75
CA MET A 598 6.38 1.12 -13.17
C MET A 598 5.34 1.82 -14.04
N ASP A 599 4.27 2.39 -13.48
CA ASP A 599 3.28 3.14 -14.26
C ASP A 599 3.91 4.36 -14.95
N LEU A 600 4.69 5.18 -14.23
CA LEU A 600 5.46 6.26 -14.83
C LEU A 600 6.34 5.75 -15.99
N VAL A 601 7.02 4.62 -15.76
CA VAL A 601 7.93 4.03 -16.73
C VAL A 601 7.19 3.54 -17.99
N ILE A 602 6.01 2.97 -17.81
CA ILE A 602 5.16 2.51 -18.92
C ILE A 602 4.64 3.70 -19.71
N ARG A 603 4.07 4.71 -19.08
CA ARG A 603 3.51 5.89 -19.76
C ARG A 603 4.58 6.65 -20.54
N SER A 604 5.73 6.88 -19.94
CA SER A 604 6.75 7.78 -20.50
C SER A 604 7.77 7.10 -21.42
N TYR A 605 7.95 5.76 -21.31
CA TYR A 605 9.07 5.06 -21.95
C TYR A 605 8.66 3.80 -22.73
N SER A 606 7.39 3.64 -23.06
CA SER A 606 6.89 2.51 -23.86
C SER A 606 6.88 2.77 -25.38
N PHE A 607 7.15 3.98 -25.83
CA PHE A 607 7.00 4.42 -27.24
C PHE A 607 5.57 4.23 -27.77
N GLU A 608 4.57 4.39 -26.91
CA GLU A 608 3.19 4.31 -27.34
C GLU A 608 2.89 5.37 -28.39
N GLN A 609 2.44 4.95 -29.56
CA GLN A 609 2.03 5.85 -30.62
C GLN A 609 0.61 5.56 -31.04
N GLN A 610 -0.18 6.61 -31.08
CA GLN A 610 -1.59 6.60 -31.45
C GLN A 610 -1.79 7.52 -32.65
N ALA A 611 -2.61 7.09 -33.59
CA ALA A 611 -3.04 7.94 -34.68
C ALA A 611 -4.52 8.31 -34.49
N VAL A 612 -4.84 9.56 -34.71
CA VAL A 612 -6.18 10.11 -34.65
C VAL A 612 -6.50 10.69 -36.03
N ILE A 613 -7.50 10.13 -36.72
CA ILE A 613 -7.90 10.53 -38.07
C ILE A 613 -9.39 10.86 -38.11
N TYR A 614 -9.76 11.87 -38.89
CA TYR A 614 -11.16 12.28 -39.08
C TYR A 614 -11.62 12.01 -40.50
N ASN A 615 -12.80 11.42 -40.69
CA ASN A 615 -13.42 11.21 -41.99
C ASN A 615 -14.92 11.03 -41.88
N PHE A 616 -15.59 10.72 -43.01
CA PHE A 616 -17.02 10.44 -43.07
C PHE A 616 -17.36 8.94 -43.20
N ASP A 617 -16.37 8.06 -43.06
CA ASP A 617 -16.52 6.60 -43.16
C ASP A 617 -16.41 5.98 -41.73
N PRO A 618 -17.40 5.24 -41.28
CA PRO A 618 -17.38 4.69 -39.90
C PRO A 618 -16.37 3.54 -39.70
N ILE A 619 -15.75 3.03 -40.76
CA ILE A 619 -14.88 1.84 -40.68
C ILE A 619 -13.45 2.13 -41.13
N LYS A 620 -13.27 2.94 -42.16
CA LYS A 620 -11.96 3.16 -42.79
C LYS A 620 -11.15 4.24 -42.09
N THR A 621 -9.88 3.96 -41.87
CA THR A 621 -8.91 4.89 -41.28
C THR A 621 -8.28 5.84 -42.33
N ASN A 622 -8.89 6.01 -43.51
CA ASN A 622 -8.40 6.95 -44.52
C ASN A 622 -8.69 8.38 -44.10
N LEU A 623 -7.70 9.24 -44.21
CA LEU A 623 -7.84 10.67 -43.96
C LEU A 623 -8.88 11.30 -44.91
N ASP A 624 -9.87 11.98 -44.34
CA ASP A 624 -10.82 12.83 -45.04
C ASP A 624 -10.58 14.29 -44.63
N GLN A 625 -9.90 15.04 -45.49
CA GLN A 625 -9.60 16.46 -45.23
C GLN A 625 -10.85 17.32 -45.01
N THR A 626 -11.95 16.98 -45.68
CA THR A 626 -13.21 17.71 -45.49
C THR A 626 -13.78 17.51 -44.11
N ALA A 627 -13.72 16.30 -43.55
CA ALA A 627 -14.14 16.04 -42.19
C ALA A 627 -13.24 16.70 -41.17
N ALA A 628 -11.92 16.67 -41.41
CA ALA A 628 -10.93 17.33 -40.57
C ALA A 628 -11.14 18.87 -40.53
N GLN A 629 -11.41 19.48 -41.69
CA GLN A 629 -11.69 20.93 -41.82
C GLN A 629 -12.93 21.41 -41.06
N ILE A 630 -13.79 20.51 -40.56
CA ILE A 630 -14.96 20.87 -39.75
C ILE A 630 -14.57 21.24 -38.31
N GLY A 631 -13.31 21.24 -37.96
CA GLY A 631 -12.82 21.73 -36.68
C GLY A 631 -13.15 20.83 -35.48
N ARG A 632 -13.10 19.52 -35.65
CA ARG A 632 -13.30 18.57 -34.57
C ARG A 632 -12.03 18.19 -33.83
N ASP A 633 -10.88 18.35 -34.50
CA ASP A 633 -9.57 18.32 -33.86
C ASP A 633 -9.15 19.78 -33.58
N PRO A 634 -8.84 20.17 -32.34
CA PRO A 634 -8.31 21.51 -32.04
C PRO A 634 -7.04 21.84 -32.86
N ASP A 635 -6.25 20.82 -33.22
CA ASP A 635 -5.02 20.96 -34.01
C ASP A 635 -5.26 20.82 -35.52
N ALA A 636 -6.44 20.40 -35.95
CA ALA A 636 -6.79 20.23 -37.37
C ALA A 636 -6.87 21.53 -38.16
N ALA A 637 -7.00 22.67 -37.47
CA ALA A 637 -7.03 24.00 -38.12
C ALA A 637 -5.73 24.32 -38.84
N ASP A 638 -4.61 23.77 -38.47
CA ASP A 638 -3.28 24.10 -38.99
C ASP A 638 -2.87 23.24 -40.18
N ASN A 639 -3.34 21.98 -40.30
CA ASN A 639 -2.85 21.05 -41.32
C ASN A 639 -3.94 20.20 -42.02
N GLY A 640 -5.20 20.27 -41.67
CA GLY A 640 -6.30 19.59 -42.37
C GLY A 640 -6.26 18.06 -42.36
N GLY A 641 -5.51 17.44 -41.45
CA GLY A 641 -5.39 16.01 -41.48
C GLY A 641 -5.06 15.43 -40.11
N GLY A 642 -5.46 14.33 -39.68
CA GLY A 642 -5.26 13.70 -38.41
C GLY A 642 -3.90 13.93 -37.72
N LYS A 643 -3.78 13.59 -36.47
CA LYS A 643 -2.55 13.75 -35.70
C LYS A 643 -2.00 12.43 -35.20
N VAL A 644 -0.72 12.43 -34.88
CA VAL A 644 -0.03 11.35 -34.19
C VAL A 644 0.26 11.81 -32.76
N LEU A 645 -0.09 11.00 -31.78
CA LEU A 645 0.16 11.23 -30.36
C LEU A 645 1.20 10.22 -29.87
N GLY A 646 2.22 10.67 -29.15
CA GLY A 646 3.28 9.81 -28.62
C GLY A 646 4.31 9.35 -29.66
N GLY A 647 4.83 8.14 -29.52
CA GLY A 647 5.84 7.55 -30.38
C GLY A 647 7.28 7.92 -30.03
N PHE A 648 7.48 8.68 -28.95
CA PHE A 648 8.78 9.08 -28.41
C PHE A 648 8.84 8.83 -26.90
N THR A 649 10.01 8.95 -26.33
CA THR A 649 10.18 8.94 -24.87
C THR A 649 10.10 10.37 -24.35
N GLU A 650 9.43 10.55 -23.23
CA GLU A 650 9.40 11.84 -22.56
C GLU A 650 10.81 12.21 -22.07
N PRO A 651 11.27 13.46 -22.28
CA PRO A 651 12.56 13.90 -21.80
C PRO A 651 12.59 13.94 -20.26
N SER A 652 13.64 13.37 -19.68
CA SER A 652 13.89 13.45 -18.24
C SER A 652 15.04 14.39 -17.93
N ASP A 653 14.94 15.10 -16.80
CA ASP A 653 16.01 15.99 -16.36
C ASP A 653 17.30 15.18 -16.07
N PRO A 654 18.42 15.51 -16.72
CA PRO A 654 19.70 14.83 -16.46
C PRO A 654 20.20 14.96 -15.03
N ASN A 655 19.72 15.95 -14.27
CA ASN A 655 20.05 16.21 -12.87
C ASN A 655 18.93 15.80 -11.92
N LEU A 656 18.02 14.94 -12.33
CA LEU A 656 16.90 14.47 -11.53
C LEU A 656 17.38 13.96 -10.17
N HIS A 657 16.71 14.40 -9.11
CA HIS A 657 16.90 13.95 -7.73
C HIS A 657 15.75 13.03 -7.31
N GLY A 658 16.06 12.01 -6.49
CA GLY A 658 15.05 11.11 -5.96
C GLY A 658 14.05 11.81 -5.04
N GLN A 659 12.78 11.42 -5.15
CA GLN A 659 11.73 11.87 -4.25
C GLN A 659 12.00 11.40 -2.82
N TYR A 660 11.88 12.30 -1.83
CA TYR A 660 12.16 11.95 -0.46
C TYR A 660 11.33 12.70 0.59
N LEU A 661 11.16 12.03 1.74
CA LEU A 661 10.59 12.56 2.96
C LEU A 661 11.68 12.80 4.01
N ARG A 662 11.62 13.93 4.73
CA ARG A 662 12.31 14.16 6.00
C ARG A 662 11.33 14.00 7.14
N GLU A 663 11.70 13.17 8.12
CA GLU A 663 10.88 12.94 9.30
C GLU A 663 11.65 13.27 10.57
N PHE A 664 10.95 13.87 11.51
CA PHE A 664 11.40 14.06 12.89
C PHE A 664 10.32 13.56 13.85
N LEU A 665 10.71 12.71 14.78
CA LEU A 665 9.85 12.15 15.81
C LEU A 665 10.40 12.47 17.18
N LEU A 666 9.50 12.72 18.14
CA LEU A 666 9.81 12.85 19.56
C LEU A 666 8.68 12.20 20.37
N GLY A 667 9.01 11.41 21.37
CA GLY A 667 7.96 10.78 22.17
C GLY A 667 8.41 10.31 23.52
N ALA A 668 7.44 10.00 24.37
CA ALA A 668 7.63 9.36 25.66
C ALA A 668 6.52 8.33 25.87
N GLU A 669 6.88 7.19 26.42
CA GLU A 669 5.95 6.10 26.79
C GLU A 669 6.33 5.55 28.15
N ARG A 670 5.31 5.19 28.95
CA ARG A 670 5.51 4.56 30.25
C ARG A 670 4.47 3.50 30.53
N GLU A 671 4.91 2.35 31.00
CA GLU A 671 4.06 1.35 31.64
C GLU A 671 3.72 1.82 33.06
N ILE A 672 2.47 2.25 33.25
CA ILE A 672 1.99 2.84 34.53
C ILE A 672 1.55 1.80 35.55
N VAL A 673 1.02 0.69 35.08
CA VAL A 673 0.73 -0.53 35.81
C VAL A 673 1.06 -1.73 34.92
N PRO A 674 1.28 -2.94 35.45
CA PRO A 674 1.59 -4.10 34.61
C PRO A 674 0.63 -4.24 33.42
N ASN A 675 1.20 -4.37 32.23
CA ASN A 675 0.49 -4.50 30.95
C ASN A 675 -0.27 -3.25 30.44
N VAL A 676 -0.15 -2.09 31.10
CA VAL A 676 -0.79 -0.85 30.65
C VAL A 676 0.24 0.25 30.42
N ALA A 677 0.45 0.66 29.19
CA ALA A 677 1.33 1.75 28.82
C ALA A 677 0.54 2.98 28.31
N LEU A 678 1.02 4.17 28.67
CA LEU A 678 0.60 5.44 28.11
C LEU A 678 1.72 6.03 27.26
N GLY A 679 1.37 6.63 26.13
CA GLY A 679 2.31 7.29 25.23
C GLY A 679 1.86 8.67 24.76
N VAL A 680 2.84 9.55 24.55
CA VAL A 680 2.66 10.83 23.84
C VAL A 680 3.74 10.95 22.79
N LYS A 681 3.38 11.38 21.57
CA LYS A 681 4.28 11.43 20.43
C LYS A 681 4.02 12.69 19.62
N TYR A 682 5.08 13.32 19.17
CA TYR A 682 5.05 14.39 18.16
C TYR A 682 5.68 13.89 16.87
N ILE A 683 4.98 14.07 15.76
CA ILE A 683 5.36 13.63 14.43
C ILE A 683 5.45 14.87 13.53
N TYR A 684 6.60 15.05 12.88
CA TYR A 684 6.81 16.05 11.85
C TYR A 684 7.35 15.40 10.59
N ARG A 685 6.67 15.61 9.46
CA ARG A 685 7.08 15.14 8.13
C ARG A 685 7.10 16.28 7.15
N ASN A 686 8.13 16.33 6.31
CA ASN A 686 8.27 17.33 5.26
C ASN A 686 8.90 16.71 4.03
N TYR A 687 8.19 16.73 2.91
CA TYR A 687 8.71 16.29 1.63
C TYR A 687 9.77 17.27 1.13
N GLY A 688 10.86 16.73 0.57
CA GLY A 688 11.95 17.48 -0.01
C GLY A 688 11.75 17.68 -1.50
N GLU A 689 12.41 16.83 -2.30
CA GLU A 689 12.17 16.79 -3.73
C GLU A 689 11.02 15.84 -4.04
N VAL A 690 10.25 16.13 -5.10
CA VAL A 690 9.28 15.20 -5.71
C VAL A 690 9.62 15.05 -7.18
N ILE A 691 9.17 13.97 -7.78
CA ILE A 691 9.25 13.72 -9.21
C ILE A 691 7.85 13.95 -9.78
N GLU A 692 7.75 14.76 -10.82
CA GLU A 692 6.50 15.08 -11.51
C GLU A 692 6.69 15.01 -13.02
N ASP A 693 5.59 14.82 -13.75
CA ASP A 693 5.51 15.03 -15.18
C ASP A 693 4.49 16.15 -15.48
N PHE A 694 4.88 17.13 -16.28
CA PHE A 694 3.97 18.16 -16.77
C PHE A 694 4.47 18.74 -18.08
N LEU A 695 3.62 19.48 -18.78
CA LEU A 695 4.00 20.16 -20.00
C LEU A 695 5.10 21.18 -19.74
N CYS A 696 6.30 20.92 -20.19
CA CYS A 696 7.48 21.76 -19.95
C CYS A 696 7.88 22.61 -21.17
N ILE A 697 7.35 22.30 -22.35
CA ILE A 697 7.64 22.96 -23.63
C ILE A 697 6.31 23.33 -24.33
N ASN A 698 6.31 24.39 -25.08
CA ASN A 698 5.14 24.93 -25.78
C ASN A 698 4.70 24.10 -27.03
N ASP A 699 5.31 22.94 -27.26
CA ASP A 699 4.93 22.01 -28.32
C ASP A 699 4.00 20.87 -27.82
N GLY A 700 3.57 20.89 -26.54
CA GLY A 700 2.75 19.84 -25.95
C GLY A 700 3.54 18.67 -25.39
N THR A 701 4.89 18.78 -25.26
CA THR A 701 5.73 17.72 -24.71
C THR A 701 5.69 17.71 -23.19
N TYR A 702 5.38 16.56 -22.59
CA TYR A 702 5.57 16.29 -21.17
C TYR A 702 7.05 16.03 -20.86
N CYS A 703 7.49 16.47 -19.69
CA CYS A 703 8.84 16.25 -19.18
C CYS A 703 8.78 15.65 -17.79
N ILE A 704 9.80 14.86 -17.41
CA ILE A 704 9.96 14.30 -16.08
C ILE A 704 11.09 15.01 -15.35
N GLY A 705 10.82 15.50 -14.14
CA GLY A 705 11.83 16.22 -13.38
C GLY A 705 11.39 16.60 -11.97
N ASN A 706 12.22 17.43 -11.33
CA ASN A 706 11.89 18.03 -10.05
C ASN A 706 11.35 19.45 -10.30
N PRO A 707 10.08 19.73 -9.94
CA PRO A 707 9.46 21.01 -10.23
C PRO A 707 10.20 22.21 -9.64
N GLY A 708 10.36 23.25 -10.44
CA GLY A 708 11.10 24.45 -10.11
C GLY A 708 12.62 24.36 -10.35
N GLU A 709 13.10 23.24 -10.92
CA GLU A 709 14.53 23.00 -11.20
C GLU A 709 14.73 22.48 -12.63
N GLY A 710 15.96 22.60 -13.15
CA GLY A 710 16.38 22.02 -14.42
C GLY A 710 15.47 22.36 -15.60
N ILE A 711 15.02 21.32 -16.32
CA ILE A 711 14.06 21.46 -17.43
C ILE A 711 12.63 21.73 -16.95
N MET A 712 12.34 21.48 -15.65
CA MET A 712 11.03 21.63 -15.02
C MET A 712 10.89 22.96 -14.29
N LYS A 713 11.57 24.04 -14.72
CA LYS A 713 11.48 25.37 -14.12
C LYS A 713 10.16 26.07 -14.40
N GLU A 714 9.54 25.75 -15.53
CA GLU A 714 8.33 26.37 -16.02
C GLU A 714 7.34 25.30 -16.47
N ILE A 715 6.04 25.54 -16.26
CA ILE A 715 4.94 24.72 -16.75
C ILE A 715 4.32 25.46 -17.93
N PHE A 716 4.08 24.78 -19.05
CA PHE A 716 3.31 25.32 -20.16
C PHE A 716 1.82 25.01 -19.99
N SER A 717 0.99 26.02 -20.16
CA SER A 717 -0.47 25.86 -20.12
C SER A 717 -1.07 25.89 -21.53
N LEU A 718 -1.83 24.86 -21.86
CA LEU A 718 -2.59 24.80 -23.11
C LEU A 718 -3.74 25.82 -23.09
N ASP A 719 -4.39 26.05 -21.96
CA ASP A 719 -5.51 27.00 -21.86
C ASP A 719 -5.07 28.44 -22.09
N TYR A 720 -3.85 28.80 -21.70
CA TYR A 720 -3.33 30.18 -21.79
C TYR A 720 -2.23 30.36 -22.85
N GLU A 721 -1.81 29.28 -23.52
CA GLU A 721 -0.75 29.26 -24.53
C GLU A 721 0.54 29.99 -24.06
N ARG A 722 0.93 29.82 -22.79
CA ARG A 722 2.10 30.43 -22.18
C ARG A 722 2.68 29.62 -21.04
N THR A 723 3.92 29.93 -20.69
CA THR A 723 4.61 29.30 -19.54
C THR A 723 4.39 30.07 -18.25
N PHE A 724 4.42 29.34 -17.15
CA PHE A 724 4.39 29.86 -15.78
C PHE A 724 5.53 29.25 -14.98
N PRO A 725 6.11 29.95 -13.98
CA PRO A 725 7.10 29.35 -13.10
C PRO A 725 6.52 28.15 -12.35
N ALA A 726 7.19 27.00 -12.44
CA ALA A 726 6.78 25.82 -11.68
C ALA A 726 7.00 26.05 -10.17
N PRO A 727 5.98 25.93 -9.33
CA PRO A 727 6.14 26.12 -7.90
C PRO A 727 6.93 24.96 -7.30
N LYS A 728 7.68 25.23 -6.21
CA LYS A 728 8.31 24.12 -5.48
C LYS A 728 7.27 23.31 -4.73
N PRO A 729 7.36 21.97 -4.79
CA PRO A 729 6.46 21.10 -4.06
C PRO A 729 6.55 21.33 -2.55
N LYS A 730 5.42 21.32 -1.88
CA LYS A 730 5.32 21.46 -0.44
C LYS A 730 4.26 20.49 0.10
N ARG A 731 4.67 19.65 1.04
CA ARG A 731 3.78 18.77 1.80
C ARG A 731 4.33 18.62 3.22
N ILE A 732 3.62 19.18 4.18
CA ILE A 732 4.04 19.21 5.58
C ILE A 732 2.95 18.61 6.45
N TYR A 733 3.32 17.56 7.20
CA TYR A 733 2.49 16.97 8.23
C TYR A 733 3.03 17.29 9.62
N ARG A 734 2.13 17.63 10.55
CA ARG A 734 2.41 17.77 11.98
C ARG A 734 1.32 17.06 12.76
N GLY A 735 1.71 16.21 13.72
CA GLY A 735 0.77 15.47 14.55
C GLY A 735 1.20 15.38 16.00
N ILE A 736 0.23 15.39 16.90
CA ILE A 736 0.40 15.01 18.30
C ILE A 736 -0.53 13.83 18.55
N GLN A 737 0.05 12.73 19.01
CA GLN A 737 -0.65 11.48 19.27
C GLN A 737 -0.56 11.10 20.75
N LEU A 738 -1.69 10.69 21.31
CA LEU A 738 -1.78 10.10 22.64
C LEU A 738 -2.24 8.65 22.48
N ASP A 739 -1.58 7.71 23.18
CA ASP A 739 -1.88 6.29 23.09
C ASP A 739 -2.08 5.68 24.47
N VAL A 740 -2.99 4.72 24.52
CA VAL A 740 -3.16 3.80 25.64
C VAL A 740 -3.10 2.39 25.07
N THR A 741 -2.13 1.61 25.53
CA THR A 741 -1.99 0.20 25.17
C THR A 741 -2.12 -0.68 26.40
N LYS A 742 -3.08 -1.59 26.41
CA LYS A 742 -3.16 -2.67 27.39
C LYS A 742 -3.02 -4.02 26.70
N ARG A 743 -1.96 -4.74 26.99
CA ARG A 743 -1.78 -6.13 26.53
C ARG A 743 -2.87 -7.02 27.09
N PHE A 744 -3.17 -8.09 26.36
CA PHE A 744 -4.15 -9.07 26.82
C PHE A 744 -3.71 -9.70 28.14
N SER A 745 -4.41 -9.38 29.19
CA SER A 745 -4.25 -9.95 30.52
C SER A 745 -5.55 -9.75 31.31
N ASN A 746 -5.84 -10.61 32.25
CA ASN A 746 -7.10 -10.58 33.01
C ASN A 746 -8.33 -10.57 32.07
N ASN A 747 -8.26 -11.37 30.99
CA ASN A 747 -9.31 -11.58 29.99
C ASN A 747 -9.65 -10.38 29.09
N TRP A 748 -8.83 -9.31 29.03
CA TRP A 748 -9.09 -8.20 28.14
C TRP A 748 -7.83 -7.49 27.64
N SER A 749 -7.94 -6.89 26.47
CA SER A 749 -6.93 -6.01 25.85
C SER A 749 -7.57 -4.73 25.35
N LEU A 750 -6.75 -3.67 25.20
CA LEU A 750 -7.17 -2.38 24.69
C LEU A 750 -6.05 -1.70 23.93
N LEU A 751 -6.36 -1.15 22.76
CA LEU A 751 -5.56 -0.16 22.04
C LEU A 751 -6.46 1.07 21.79
N ALA A 752 -6.12 2.20 22.38
CA ALA A 752 -6.84 3.45 22.17
C ALA A 752 -5.85 4.54 21.77
N SER A 753 -6.25 5.42 20.86
CA SER A 753 -5.44 6.55 20.45
C SER A 753 -6.29 7.79 20.14
N TYR A 754 -5.69 8.96 20.40
CA TYR A 754 -6.15 10.25 19.92
C TYR A 754 -5.02 10.92 19.15
N LEU A 755 -5.29 11.29 17.91
CA LEU A 755 -4.36 12.00 17.04
C LEU A 755 -4.96 13.35 16.63
N TRP A 756 -4.27 14.44 17.01
CA TRP A 756 -4.48 15.75 16.41
C TRP A 756 -3.41 15.98 15.36
N SER A 757 -3.83 16.39 14.15
CA SER A 757 -2.87 16.57 13.05
C SER A 757 -3.24 17.70 12.11
N LYS A 758 -2.25 18.14 11.32
CA LYS A 758 -2.38 19.10 10.25
C LYS A 758 -1.50 18.67 9.06
N LEU A 759 -2.13 18.52 7.89
CA LEU A 759 -1.47 18.25 6.62
C LEU A 759 -1.74 19.43 5.67
N GLU A 760 -0.69 20.10 5.20
CA GLU A 760 -0.80 21.27 4.32
C GLU A 760 0.31 21.33 3.28
N GLY A 761 0.00 21.93 2.13
CA GLY A 761 0.93 22.11 1.02
C GLY A 761 0.23 22.37 -0.30
N ASN A 762 0.92 22.05 -1.38
CA ASN A 762 0.43 22.07 -2.76
C ASN A 762 0.61 20.72 -3.48
N TYR A 763 1.10 19.68 -2.79
CA TYR A 763 1.36 18.36 -3.32
C TYR A 763 0.60 17.31 -2.49
N ASP A 764 -0.45 16.69 -3.04
CA ASP A 764 -1.31 15.74 -2.33
C ASP A 764 -0.67 14.35 -2.15
N GLY A 765 0.36 14.05 -2.90
CA GLY A 765 1.00 12.75 -3.00
C GLY A 765 0.66 12.09 -4.34
N GLU A 766 0.98 10.83 -4.48
CA GLU A 766 0.81 10.08 -5.72
C GLU A 766 -0.66 9.80 -6.09
N PHE A 767 -1.59 10.20 -5.23
CA PHE A 767 -3.03 10.25 -5.50
C PHE A 767 -3.55 11.65 -5.19
N GLY A 768 -4.16 12.26 -6.17
CA GLY A 768 -4.85 13.52 -6.00
C GLY A 768 -6.29 13.36 -5.48
N PRO A 769 -6.94 14.49 -5.17
CA PRO A 769 -8.35 14.52 -4.87
C PRO A 769 -9.17 14.02 -6.06
N PHE A 770 -10.40 13.59 -5.77
CA PHE A 770 -11.34 13.14 -6.77
C PHE A 770 -11.82 14.31 -7.67
N THR A 771 -11.11 14.54 -8.75
CA THR A 771 -11.41 15.61 -9.72
C THR A 771 -12.10 15.09 -10.99
N GLN A 772 -12.14 13.77 -11.18
CA GLN A 772 -12.82 13.14 -12.31
C GLN A 772 -13.84 12.10 -11.82
N PRO A 773 -14.87 11.73 -12.62
CA PRO A 773 -15.90 10.78 -12.21
C PRO A 773 -15.38 9.44 -11.69
N ARG A 774 -14.13 9.12 -11.96
CA ARG A 774 -13.48 7.85 -11.61
C ARG A 774 -12.10 7.99 -11.00
N GLY A 775 -11.67 9.22 -10.64
CA GLY A 775 -10.33 9.51 -10.18
C GLY A 775 -9.27 9.15 -11.25
N THR A 776 -8.24 9.93 -11.39
CA THR A 776 -7.04 9.51 -12.11
C THR A 776 -6.10 8.88 -11.12
N ALA A 777 -5.80 7.60 -11.28
CA ALA A 777 -4.65 6.97 -10.66
C ALA A 777 -3.43 7.30 -11.53
N ASP A 778 -2.88 8.49 -11.33
CA ASP A 778 -1.58 8.84 -11.89
C ASP A 778 -0.58 8.85 -10.73
N PRO A 779 0.05 7.71 -10.40
CA PRO A 779 1.10 7.66 -9.41
C PRO A 779 2.29 8.48 -9.91
N ASN A 780 2.95 9.17 -9.04
CA ASN A 780 3.99 10.19 -9.26
C ASN A 780 3.50 11.55 -9.76
N ILE A 781 2.22 11.72 -10.01
CA ILE A 781 1.63 13.00 -10.28
C ILE A 781 0.65 13.32 -9.16
N SER A 782 0.80 14.46 -8.54
CA SER A 782 -0.27 15.00 -7.74
C SER A 782 -1.32 15.56 -8.70
N ALA A 783 -2.44 14.88 -8.86
CA ALA A 783 -3.49 15.24 -9.81
C ALA A 783 -4.00 16.70 -9.72
N ALA A 784 -3.52 17.46 -8.75
CA ALA A 784 -3.86 18.88 -8.57
C ALA A 784 -2.62 19.74 -8.29
N TYR A 785 -1.41 19.23 -8.63
CA TYR A 785 -0.17 19.97 -8.36
C TYR A 785 -0.01 21.15 -9.29
N ASP A 786 -0.27 20.99 -10.57
CA ASP A 786 -0.11 21.96 -11.66
C ASP A 786 -1.39 22.71 -12.01
N TYR A 787 -2.49 22.53 -11.24
CA TYR A 787 -3.75 23.23 -11.48
C TYR A 787 -3.64 24.73 -11.27
N TYR A 788 -4.30 25.50 -12.17
CA TYR A 788 -4.32 26.95 -12.12
C TYR A 788 -5.34 27.47 -11.10
N GLU A 789 -4.98 28.56 -10.40
CA GLU A 789 -5.94 29.32 -9.59
C GLU A 789 -6.77 30.24 -10.48
N PHE A 790 -8.05 29.97 -10.57
CA PHE A 790 -9.02 30.80 -11.24
C PHE A 790 -9.76 31.63 -10.20
N PHE A 791 -9.39 32.90 -10.02
CA PHE A 791 -10.09 33.78 -9.11
C PHE A 791 -11.31 34.43 -9.79
N THR A 792 -12.45 34.43 -9.09
CA THR A 792 -13.73 35.04 -9.51
C THR A 792 -13.67 36.51 -9.93
N ASN A 793 -12.53 37.18 -9.80
CA ASN A 793 -12.32 38.57 -10.22
C ASN A 793 -11.59 38.69 -11.57
N GLY A 794 -11.36 37.61 -12.28
CA GLY A 794 -10.92 37.60 -13.69
C GLY A 794 -9.54 38.20 -13.98
N GLN A 795 -8.69 38.49 -12.99
CA GLN A 795 -7.53 39.32 -13.25
C GLN A 795 -6.17 38.81 -12.77
N ASP A 796 -6.09 37.76 -11.98
CA ASP A 796 -4.78 37.24 -11.56
C ASP A 796 -4.61 35.75 -11.83
N LEU A 797 -4.47 35.43 -13.10
CA LEU A 797 -4.13 34.08 -13.62
C LEU A 797 -2.64 33.78 -13.46
N SER A 798 -1.91 34.50 -12.58
CA SER A 798 -0.46 34.38 -12.44
C SER A 798 -0.01 33.27 -11.49
N ARG A 799 -0.94 32.54 -10.87
CA ARG A 799 -0.60 31.53 -9.88
C ARG A 799 -1.01 30.15 -10.32
N ILE A 800 -0.03 29.31 -10.56
CA ILE A 800 -0.18 27.87 -10.62
C ILE A 800 -0.09 27.32 -9.22
N THR A 801 -0.95 26.43 -8.88
CA THR A 801 -1.11 25.72 -7.63
C THR A 801 -1.29 26.56 -6.36
N ASN A 802 -2.17 26.11 -5.54
CA ASN A 802 -2.59 26.75 -4.32
C ASN A 802 -2.12 25.94 -3.09
N THR A 803 -1.42 26.62 -2.17
CA THR A 803 -1.05 26.04 -0.90
C THR A 803 -2.22 26.10 0.09
N GLY A 804 -2.61 24.96 0.64
CA GLY A 804 -3.71 24.84 1.60
C GLY A 804 -3.73 23.49 2.31
N PRO A 805 -4.80 23.18 3.04
CA PRO A 805 -5.01 21.83 3.58
C PRO A 805 -5.17 20.82 2.43
N LEU A 806 -4.42 19.71 2.50
CA LEU A 806 -4.41 18.68 1.48
C LEU A 806 -5.55 17.67 1.69
N SER A 807 -5.90 16.91 0.65
CA SER A 807 -7.06 16.02 0.61
C SER A 807 -7.13 15.01 1.76
N ASN A 808 -5.99 14.53 2.27
CA ASN A 808 -5.90 13.61 3.42
C ASN A 808 -5.82 14.32 4.79
N ASP A 809 -6.02 15.65 4.87
CA ASP A 809 -5.95 16.38 6.13
C ASP A 809 -7.17 16.09 7.03
N ARG A 810 -6.95 15.37 8.12
CA ARG A 810 -7.94 15.11 9.18
C ARG A 810 -7.44 15.68 10.50
N ARG A 811 -8.17 16.64 11.06
CA ARG A 811 -7.73 17.41 12.23
C ARG A 811 -7.72 16.63 13.53
N SER A 812 -8.67 15.74 13.72
CA SER A 812 -8.80 14.92 14.91
C SER A 812 -9.27 13.54 14.56
N GLN A 813 -8.64 12.54 15.17
CA GLN A 813 -8.95 11.14 14.99
C GLN A 813 -8.89 10.45 16.35
N VAL A 814 -9.95 9.70 16.69
CA VAL A 814 -9.99 8.81 17.84
C VAL A 814 -10.13 7.40 17.31
N LYS A 815 -9.36 6.47 17.84
CA LYS A 815 -9.50 5.04 17.57
C LYS A 815 -9.54 4.27 18.86
N LEU A 816 -10.35 3.23 18.90
CA LEU A 816 -10.52 2.32 20.02
C LEU A 816 -10.65 0.91 19.47
N SER A 817 -9.82 -0.01 19.91
CA SER A 817 -9.98 -1.43 19.63
C SER A 817 -9.64 -2.26 20.87
N GLY A 818 -10.36 -3.35 21.10
CA GLY A 818 -10.12 -4.19 22.25
C GLY A 818 -10.92 -5.47 22.23
N VAL A 819 -10.50 -6.41 23.04
CA VAL A 819 -11.12 -7.74 23.19
C VAL A 819 -11.41 -7.98 24.66
N TYR A 820 -12.57 -8.51 24.95
CA TYR A 820 -12.93 -9.03 26.28
C TYR A 820 -13.42 -10.47 26.16
N VAL A 821 -12.83 -11.37 26.92
CA VAL A 821 -13.28 -12.77 27.02
C VAL A 821 -14.08 -12.93 28.31
N THR A 822 -15.36 -13.24 28.17
CA THR A 822 -16.27 -13.43 29.32
C THR A 822 -15.91 -14.67 30.13
N PRO A 823 -16.36 -14.81 31.39
CA PRO A 823 -16.16 -16.01 32.22
C PRO A 823 -16.75 -17.30 31.61
N PHE A 824 -17.69 -17.19 30.68
CA PHE A 824 -18.27 -18.32 29.93
C PHE A 824 -17.65 -18.47 28.52
N ASN A 825 -16.44 -17.93 28.31
CA ASN A 825 -15.64 -18.04 27.09
C ASN A 825 -16.20 -17.33 25.83
N LEU A 826 -17.21 -16.46 25.94
CA LEU A 826 -17.57 -15.62 24.79
C LEU A 826 -16.51 -14.53 24.62
N ALA A 827 -15.85 -14.52 23.47
CA ALA A 827 -14.97 -13.43 23.04
C ALA A 827 -15.81 -12.30 22.45
N VAL A 828 -15.61 -11.08 22.95
CA VAL A 828 -16.24 -9.86 22.45
C VAL A 828 -15.15 -8.92 21.98
N GLY A 829 -15.04 -8.69 20.68
CA GLY A 829 -14.13 -7.76 20.04
C GLY A 829 -14.85 -6.49 19.60
N LEU A 830 -14.25 -5.34 19.83
CA LEU A 830 -14.75 -4.04 19.41
C LEU A 830 -13.65 -3.30 18.64
N ALA A 831 -14.01 -2.71 17.51
CA ALA A 831 -13.18 -1.73 16.81
C ALA A 831 -14.07 -0.50 16.52
N ALA A 832 -13.61 0.69 16.88
CA ALA A 832 -14.36 1.91 16.65
C ALA A 832 -13.42 3.07 16.28
N TYR A 833 -13.91 3.97 15.43
CA TYR A 833 -13.22 5.20 15.13
C TYR A 833 -14.18 6.40 15.05
N TYR A 834 -13.61 7.57 15.27
CA TYR A 834 -14.18 8.87 14.94
C TYR A 834 -13.12 9.70 14.24
N ARG A 835 -13.44 10.30 13.08
CA ARG A 835 -12.53 11.14 12.29
C ARG A 835 -13.24 12.41 11.85
N THR A 836 -12.57 13.56 11.97
CA THR A 836 -13.06 14.80 11.33
C THR A 836 -13.01 14.68 9.82
N GLY A 837 -13.88 15.37 9.12
CA GLY A 837 -13.96 15.37 7.67
C GLY A 837 -12.72 15.92 6.98
N THR A 838 -12.56 15.59 5.71
CA THR A 838 -11.50 16.08 4.80
C THR A 838 -11.86 17.45 4.23
N PRO A 839 -10.87 18.30 3.86
CA PRO A 839 -11.14 19.61 3.26
C PRO A 839 -11.79 19.47 1.89
N LEU A 840 -12.57 20.46 1.52
CA LEU A 840 -13.27 20.54 0.23
C LEU A 840 -12.74 21.73 -0.58
N THR A 841 -12.60 21.50 -1.90
CA THR A 841 -12.12 22.47 -2.87
C THR A 841 -13.11 22.54 -4.03
N ARG A 842 -13.23 23.67 -4.69
CA ARG A 842 -14.07 23.81 -5.88
C ARG A 842 -13.19 23.71 -7.12
N TYR A 843 -13.42 22.68 -7.94
CA TYR A 843 -12.67 22.43 -9.18
C TYR A 843 -13.48 22.82 -10.40
N GLY A 844 -12.81 23.45 -11.39
CA GLY A 844 -13.34 23.81 -12.69
C GLY A 844 -12.79 22.93 -13.79
N PHE A 845 -13.64 22.73 -14.82
CA PHE A 845 -13.30 21.95 -16.00
C PHE A 845 -12.49 22.80 -17.00
N SER A 846 -11.45 22.21 -17.60
CA SER A 846 -10.67 22.77 -18.72
C SER A 846 -11.07 22.08 -20.01
N ASN A 847 -11.41 22.85 -21.04
CA ASN A 847 -11.71 22.32 -22.37
C ASN A 847 -10.43 21.86 -23.08
N ALA A 848 -9.30 22.54 -22.87
CA ALA A 848 -8.02 22.18 -23.49
C ALA A 848 -7.50 20.82 -23.02
N TYR A 849 -7.65 20.51 -21.73
CA TYR A 849 -7.25 19.22 -21.15
C TYR A 849 -8.39 18.19 -21.10
N SER A 850 -9.64 18.60 -21.38
CA SER A 850 -10.86 17.78 -21.23
C SER A 850 -11.00 17.14 -19.84
N ARG A 851 -10.54 17.83 -18.78
CA ARG A 851 -10.57 17.38 -17.38
C ARG A 851 -10.58 18.57 -16.41
N TYR A 852 -10.65 18.29 -15.10
CA TYR A 852 -10.70 19.33 -14.08
C TYR A 852 -9.28 19.79 -13.73
N GLU A 853 -8.92 21.01 -14.16
CA GLU A 853 -7.58 21.59 -14.06
C GLU A 853 -7.54 22.94 -13.32
N PHE A 854 -8.69 23.45 -12.85
CA PHE A 854 -8.76 24.75 -12.20
C PHE A 854 -9.15 24.69 -10.74
N PHE A 855 -8.47 25.47 -9.91
CA PHE A 855 -8.97 25.85 -8.60
C PHE A 855 -9.88 27.07 -8.70
N LEU A 856 -11.19 26.88 -8.67
CA LEU A 856 -12.16 27.99 -8.65
C LEU A 856 -12.23 28.67 -7.27
N THR A 857 -11.75 28.00 -6.24
CA THR A 857 -11.52 28.55 -4.90
C THR A 857 -10.18 28.09 -4.35
N ARG A 858 -9.69 28.75 -3.32
CA ARG A 858 -8.45 28.29 -2.66
C ARG A 858 -8.61 26.87 -2.14
N ARG A 859 -7.54 26.11 -2.22
CA ARG A 859 -7.47 24.73 -1.73
C ARG A 859 -8.04 24.63 -0.30
N GLY A 860 -9.07 23.80 -0.10
CA GLY A 860 -9.74 23.57 1.16
C GLY A 860 -10.62 24.73 1.66
N ALA A 861 -10.98 25.70 0.81
CA ALA A 861 -11.78 26.86 1.21
C ALA A 861 -13.28 26.58 1.33
N GLU A 862 -13.78 25.50 0.73
CA GLU A 862 -15.22 25.11 0.72
C GLU A 862 -15.66 24.40 2.01
N GLY A 863 -14.80 24.39 3.04
CA GLY A 863 -15.09 23.69 4.30
C GLY A 863 -14.55 22.27 4.35
N ARG A 864 -15.32 21.36 4.95
CA ARG A 864 -14.94 19.97 5.12
C ARG A 864 -16.15 19.04 4.92
N THR A 865 -15.88 17.80 4.51
CA THR A 865 -16.90 16.75 4.59
C THR A 865 -17.37 16.59 6.05
N PRO A 866 -18.56 16.06 6.30
CA PRO A 866 -18.98 15.71 7.65
C PRO A 866 -17.98 14.77 8.35
N ALA A 867 -17.93 14.79 9.67
CA ALA A 867 -17.17 13.80 10.43
C ALA A 867 -17.74 12.41 10.19
N ASP A 868 -16.86 11.42 10.03
CA ASP A 868 -17.23 10.01 9.92
C ASP A 868 -16.86 9.24 11.19
N TYR A 869 -17.67 8.25 11.50
CA TYR A 869 -17.45 7.38 12.65
C TYR A 869 -18.13 6.03 12.41
N GLU A 870 -17.52 5.00 12.94
CA GLU A 870 -17.98 3.62 12.83
C GLU A 870 -17.62 2.84 14.08
N ALA A 871 -18.41 1.84 14.39
CA ALA A 871 -18.13 0.88 15.44
C ALA A 871 -18.52 -0.50 14.96
N ASP A 872 -17.58 -1.44 15.03
CA ASP A 872 -17.72 -2.82 14.60
C ASP A 872 -17.60 -3.75 15.79
N LEU A 873 -18.39 -4.81 15.82
CA LEU A 873 -18.44 -5.80 16.88
C LEU A 873 -18.14 -7.19 16.34
N HIS A 874 -17.28 -7.93 17.03
CA HIS A 874 -17.02 -9.35 16.82
C HIS A 874 -17.50 -10.15 18.03
N LEU A 875 -18.23 -11.24 17.80
CA LEU A 875 -18.62 -12.21 18.82
C LEU A 875 -18.10 -13.59 18.42
N GLY A 876 -17.30 -14.22 19.29
CA GLY A 876 -16.75 -15.56 19.06
C GLY A 876 -17.04 -16.48 20.23
N TYR A 877 -17.74 -17.61 20.00
CA TYR A 877 -18.03 -18.58 21.04
C TYR A 877 -17.42 -19.95 20.70
N PRO A 878 -16.42 -20.44 21.49
CA PRO A 878 -15.82 -21.74 21.29
C PRO A 878 -16.64 -22.84 21.98
N LEU A 879 -17.01 -23.87 21.23
CA LEU A 879 -17.58 -25.11 21.74
C LEU A 879 -16.51 -26.21 21.66
N LEU A 880 -16.08 -26.72 22.82
CA LEU A 880 -15.07 -27.77 22.90
C LEU A 880 -15.70 -29.15 22.69
N LEU A 881 -15.31 -29.87 21.64
CA LEU A 881 -15.75 -31.21 21.32
C LEU A 881 -14.56 -32.17 21.28
N GLY A 882 -14.04 -32.54 22.47
CA GLY A 882 -12.86 -33.37 22.62
C GLY A 882 -11.60 -32.65 22.07
N PRO A 883 -10.91 -33.17 21.05
CA PRO A 883 -9.72 -32.52 20.48
C PRO A 883 -10.06 -31.39 19.48
N VAL A 884 -11.32 -31.22 19.13
CA VAL A 884 -11.77 -30.21 18.14
C VAL A 884 -12.51 -29.09 18.87
N THR A 885 -12.22 -27.87 18.48
CA THR A 885 -12.95 -26.66 18.89
C THR A 885 -13.79 -26.17 17.74
N VAL A 886 -15.09 -26.01 17.95
CA VAL A 886 -16.02 -25.38 16.99
C VAL A 886 -16.26 -23.93 17.44
N ASN A 887 -15.81 -22.96 16.66
CA ASN A 887 -16.01 -21.55 16.94
C ASN A 887 -17.19 -21.02 16.10
N PHE A 888 -18.22 -20.51 16.78
CA PHE A 888 -19.31 -19.77 16.16
C PHE A 888 -18.95 -18.28 16.17
N LEU A 889 -19.00 -17.65 15.01
CA LEU A 889 -18.51 -16.28 14.79
C LEU A 889 -19.63 -15.41 14.23
N LEU A 890 -19.77 -14.21 14.77
CA LEU A 890 -20.68 -13.18 14.28
C LEU A 890 -19.94 -11.85 14.26
N ASP A 891 -19.84 -11.23 13.09
CA ASP A 891 -19.37 -9.87 12.93
C ASP A 891 -20.55 -8.94 12.63
N VAL A 892 -20.55 -7.78 13.25
CA VAL A 892 -21.50 -6.70 12.98
C VAL A 892 -20.71 -5.47 12.61
N PHE A 893 -20.67 -5.14 11.34
CA PHE A 893 -20.01 -3.95 10.83
C PHE A 893 -20.98 -2.76 10.91
N ASN A 894 -20.44 -1.58 11.15
CA ASN A 894 -21.19 -0.34 11.33
C ASN A 894 -22.41 -0.54 12.27
N LEU A 895 -22.15 -1.00 13.48
CA LEU A 895 -23.16 -1.28 14.54
C LEU A 895 -24.15 -0.12 14.71
N LEU A 896 -23.68 1.12 14.54
CA LEU A 896 -24.48 2.34 14.68
C LEU A 896 -25.32 2.66 13.45
N ASN A 897 -25.15 1.94 12.35
CA ASN A 897 -25.76 2.21 11.03
C ASN A 897 -25.56 3.66 10.56
N ALA A 898 -24.38 4.21 10.79
CA ALA A 898 -24.04 5.60 10.49
C ALA A 898 -23.58 5.73 9.04
N GLN A 899 -24.50 6.03 8.12
CA GLN A 899 -24.24 6.17 6.68
C GLN A 899 -23.76 7.59 6.35
N ARG A 900 -22.56 7.95 6.80
CA ARG A 900 -21.99 9.30 6.70
C ARG A 900 -21.35 9.53 5.31
N PRO A 901 -21.50 10.71 4.69
CA PRO A 901 -20.76 11.07 3.50
C PRO A 901 -19.24 11.07 3.78
N THR A 902 -18.49 10.34 2.99
CA THR A 902 -17.01 10.26 3.09
C THR A 902 -16.32 10.98 1.94
N LEU A 903 -16.99 11.12 0.80
CA LEU A 903 -16.55 11.87 -0.37
C LEU A 903 -17.73 12.64 -0.96
N LEU A 904 -17.51 13.93 -1.30
CA LEU A 904 -18.47 14.76 -2.01
C LEU A 904 -17.95 15.10 -3.40
N ASP A 905 -18.86 15.42 -4.32
CA ASP A 905 -18.49 15.91 -5.65
C ASP A 905 -17.97 17.35 -5.56
N GLU A 906 -16.71 17.55 -5.86
CA GLU A 906 -16.03 18.84 -5.82
C GLU A 906 -15.97 19.52 -7.21
N ARG A 907 -16.46 18.86 -8.25
CA ARG A 907 -16.54 19.39 -9.61
C ARG A 907 -17.67 20.39 -9.70
N TYR A 908 -17.37 21.63 -10.08
CA TYR A 908 -18.35 22.71 -10.07
C TYR A 908 -19.09 22.86 -11.38
N ASN A 909 -18.39 22.67 -12.50
CA ASN A 909 -18.96 22.74 -13.85
C ASN A 909 -18.63 21.48 -14.66
N LEU A 910 -19.37 21.22 -15.70
CA LEU A 910 -19.23 20.06 -16.60
C LEU A 910 -18.45 20.39 -17.88
N SER A 911 -18.35 21.68 -18.20
CA SER A 911 -17.49 22.25 -19.25
C SER A 911 -17.07 23.66 -18.81
N GLU A 912 -16.04 24.21 -19.43
CA GLU A 912 -15.51 25.53 -19.11
C GLU A 912 -16.59 26.62 -19.30
N PHE A 913 -16.64 27.57 -18.36
CA PHE A 913 -17.56 28.72 -18.45
C PHE A 913 -17.02 29.74 -19.43
N ASP A 914 -17.92 30.36 -20.22
CA ASP A 914 -17.58 31.52 -21.09
C ASP A 914 -17.23 32.72 -20.21
N ASP A 915 -17.94 32.90 -19.08
CA ASP A 915 -17.61 33.91 -18.07
C ASP A 915 -16.94 33.22 -16.86
N ALA A 916 -15.65 33.31 -16.77
CA ALA A 916 -14.88 32.72 -15.69
C ALA A 916 -15.32 33.16 -14.28
N SER A 917 -16.02 34.27 -14.14
CA SER A 917 -16.58 34.76 -12.88
C SER A 917 -17.97 34.20 -12.59
N TYR A 918 -18.51 33.34 -13.45
CA TYR A 918 -19.86 32.83 -13.35
C TYR A 918 -20.07 32.02 -12.06
N VAL A 919 -21.21 32.20 -11.45
CA VAL A 919 -21.67 31.48 -10.28
C VAL A 919 -22.97 30.74 -10.62
N CYS A 920 -22.98 29.45 -10.47
CA CYS A 920 -24.15 28.61 -10.72
C CYS A 920 -25.37 29.10 -9.93
N GLY A 921 -26.52 29.22 -10.60
CA GLY A 921 -27.75 29.81 -10.04
C GLY A 921 -27.82 31.32 -10.13
N SER A 922 -26.77 32.02 -10.60
CA SER A 922 -26.79 33.49 -10.69
C SER A 922 -27.59 34.03 -11.88
N LYS A 923 -27.61 33.28 -12.99
CA LYS A 923 -28.30 33.67 -14.23
C LYS A 923 -29.01 32.44 -14.85
N PRO A 924 -30.15 31.98 -14.31
CA PRO A 924 -30.85 30.81 -14.82
C PRO A 924 -31.22 30.97 -16.30
N GLY A 925 -30.93 29.89 -17.08
CA GLY A 925 -31.20 29.86 -18.53
C GLY A 925 -30.12 30.52 -19.40
N SER A 926 -28.95 30.83 -18.86
CA SER A 926 -27.74 31.17 -19.63
C SER A 926 -26.97 29.90 -20.03
N ASP A 927 -26.17 30.01 -21.09
CA ASP A 927 -25.32 28.91 -21.56
C ASP A 927 -24.35 28.43 -20.46
N ASP A 928 -23.87 29.34 -19.61
CA ASP A 928 -23.02 28.98 -18.47
C ASP A 928 -23.78 28.21 -17.36
N GLU A 929 -25.11 28.47 -17.18
CA GLU A 929 -25.92 27.73 -16.22
C GLU A 929 -26.12 26.27 -16.64
N GLU A 930 -26.25 26.00 -17.95
CA GLU A 930 -26.34 24.62 -18.46
C GLU A 930 -25.05 23.81 -18.25
N ARG A 931 -23.91 24.49 -18.08
CA ARG A 931 -22.61 23.88 -17.79
C ARG A 931 -22.38 23.56 -16.31
N CYS A 932 -23.31 24.01 -15.45
CA CYS A 932 -23.18 23.74 -14.01
C CYS A 932 -23.36 22.27 -13.67
N ASN A 933 -22.55 21.76 -12.74
CA ASN A 933 -22.69 20.40 -12.23
C ASN A 933 -23.82 20.34 -11.18
N SER A 934 -24.93 19.74 -11.52
CA SER A 934 -26.09 19.55 -10.61
C SER A 934 -25.78 18.61 -9.43
N TYR A 935 -24.65 17.89 -9.47
CA TYR A 935 -24.18 17.00 -8.41
C TYR A 935 -23.13 17.64 -7.49
N TYR A 936 -22.70 18.86 -7.76
CA TYR A 936 -21.74 19.57 -6.91
C TYR A 936 -22.18 19.58 -5.44
N GLY A 937 -21.27 19.17 -4.54
CA GLY A 937 -21.53 19.07 -3.11
C GLY A 937 -22.37 17.85 -2.67
N LYS A 938 -22.87 17.02 -3.61
CA LYS A 938 -23.58 15.79 -3.26
C LYS A 938 -22.59 14.65 -2.92
N PRO A 939 -23.00 13.69 -2.07
CA PRO A 939 -22.19 12.54 -1.77
C PRO A 939 -21.90 11.65 -2.98
N ILE A 940 -20.65 11.30 -3.16
CA ILE A 940 -20.20 10.24 -4.09
C ILE A 940 -20.09 8.93 -3.34
N PHE A 941 -19.52 8.97 -2.13
CA PHE A 941 -19.39 7.81 -1.24
C PHE A 941 -19.93 8.11 0.14
N ARG A 942 -20.46 7.05 0.76
CA ARG A 942 -20.89 7.03 2.16
C ARG A 942 -20.29 5.81 2.87
N THR A 943 -20.18 5.86 4.20
CA THR A 943 -19.95 4.65 4.98
C THR A 943 -21.06 3.65 4.68
N PRO A 944 -20.74 2.34 4.50
CA PRO A 944 -21.75 1.31 4.21
C PRO A 944 -22.80 1.19 5.31
N PRO A 945 -24.02 0.73 5.00
CA PRO A 945 -25.02 0.36 6.00
C PRO A 945 -24.51 -0.71 6.97
N ARG A 946 -25.17 -0.87 8.12
CA ARG A 946 -24.84 -1.95 9.05
C ARG A 946 -24.99 -3.30 8.38
N GLN A 947 -23.97 -4.15 8.50
CA GLN A 947 -23.91 -5.47 7.89
C GLN A 947 -23.55 -6.53 8.92
N LEU A 948 -24.20 -7.70 8.81
CA LEU A 948 -23.90 -8.88 9.61
C LEU A 948 -23.17 -9.90 8.73
N ARG A 949 -22.15 -10.53 9.29
CA ARG A 949 -21.48 -11.68 8.70
C ARG A 949 -21.44 -12.82 9.71
N ILE A 950 -21.86 -13.99 9.28
CA ILE A 950 -21.82 -15.22 10.09
C ILE A 950 -20.63 -16.08 9.67
N GLY A 951 -20.01 -16.73 10.64
CA GLY A 951 -18.86 -17.59 10.40
C GLY A 951 -18.84 -18.83 11.30
N LEU A 952 -18.21 -19.87 10.78
CA LEU A 952 -17.92 -21.09 11.52
C LEU A 952 -16.46 -21.48 11.29
N ARG A 953 -15.74 -21.83 12.38
CA ARG A 953 -14.38 -22.33 12.29
C ARG A 953 -14.21 -23.57 13.18
N LEU A 954 -13.64 -24.61 12.59
CA LEU A 954 -13.26 -25.86 13.24
C LEU A 954 -11.73 -25.85 13.40
N SER A 955 -11.23 -25.95 14.63
CA SER A 955 -9.80 -25.97 14.95
C SER A 955 -9.43 -27.26 15.66
N PHE A 956 -8.26 -27.85 15.34
CA PHE A 956 -7.75 -29.07 15.98
C PHE A 956 -6.24 -29.03 16.22
#